data_b977d945d5555715694e9ab98829534c
#
_entry.id   b977d945d5555715694e9ab98829534c
#
_cell.length_a   1.000
_cell.length_b   1.000
_cell.length_c   1.000
_cell.angle_alpha   90.00
_cell.angle_beta   90.00
_cell.angle_gamma   90.00
#
_symmetry.space_group_name_H-M   'P 1'
#
loop_
_entity.id
_entity.type
_entity.pdbx_description
1 polymer ?
#
loop_
_entity_poly.entity_id
_entity_poly.type
_entity_poly.pdbx_seq_one_letter_code
_entity_poly.pdbx_strand_id
1 'polypeptide(L)'
;MDVDTLGRLLEVLDKTSLRAAKIAKALEQFTLIVDFEQELDARIESYKKAREALKPVLEAENGSTMPVFYAVGNAHLDLAWLWPIAETGRKTARTFAAQLRLIEEYPEYKFIQSQPAEYEMCRKLYPELFERIKAAVKKGQWIAEGAMWVEPDTNMASGEALIRQLLYGKQYYKDVFDVDSEVLWLPDTFGYTGALPQILKGCKVNYLVTQKIFWSYNEGEQFPYHYFNWEGIDGSRIVSFLPTSYTYKTNPKQLEEVWKNRSQLQDLDAFLLPFGYGDGGGGPTRDDIEYAKREQNLEGAPRVELSDPKSFFKKMDEAGGPVNTYVGELYFNAHRGTYTSQAKVKQNNRRAEFALREMEMWGAFGLCKGNVYDSEKADALWKELLLNQFHDILPGSSMGRVYEEARKAVGGVIETANKQADIYMSQLVTKENDVTLFNSFGFERKTVVELPEAFADGAKTFEGEEVFVEKTPFGVKAWVTIPPCGAVTLVPYKKKNVEQKAVSAEKTTDGIALENSQVRVKINKKGEVTSFVLKESGREFAADALNCFHFYKDVPRMFDAWDIDSNYREQELEGAFDVCTELVADGIEAVIKVTGKIGNSSYTQYIRLAKDSRRLEFDTTIDWKELHRLLKTSFPVAVYAENGINEMQFGYVMRPTHRSREYEKDRFEVCNHRYSALCDASHGAAVLNDCKYGISMNQNALELTLLRAAAAPEMRADNQVHHFTYAFTAWEGDFAGCDVVKQGYELNEKPRLVLGCVPTFSIASVKNGTVVLDTIKPALDRSGDLILRLYESKKAAGKAQILLNVDAKKAWLCDMLENKEQEIVIKDGMLELEFGAFQIQTIRLSIEEAMA
;
A
#
# COMPACT_ATOMS: atom_id res chain seq x y z
N MET A 1 9.05 -35.82 -25.81
CA MET A 1 9.98 -34.85 -25.18
C MET A 1 11.29 -34.73 -25.98
N ASP A 2 12.11 -35.80 -26.16
CA ASP A 2 13.42 -35.71 -26.85
C ASP A 2 13.34 -35.05 -28.23
N VAL A 3 12.41 -35.54 -29.09
CA VAL A 3 12.13 -35.00 -30.42
C VAL A 3 11.65 -33.52 -30.35
N ASP A 4 10.76 -33.23 -29.42
CA ASP A 4 10.20 -31.88 -29.25
C ASP A 4 11.26 -30.89 -28.76
N THR A 5 12.09 -31.28 -27.79
CA THR A 5 13.22 -30.46 -27.32
C THR A 5 14.16 -30.09 -28.46
N LEU A 6 14.60 -31.10 -29.25
CA LEU A 6 15.49 -30.88 -30.41
C LEU A 6 14.81 -30.09 -31.52
N GLY A 7 13.52 -30.31 -31.74
CA GLY A 7 12.72 -29.53 -32.71
C GLY A 7 12.66 -28.05 -32.35
N ARG A 8 12.34 -27.72 -31.06
CA ARG A 8 12.32 -26.33 -30.58
C ARG A 8 13.71 -25.68 -30.57
N LEU A 9 14.75 -26.46 -30.29
CA LEU A 9 16.12 -25.98 -30.37
C LEU A 9 16.48 -25.62 -31.84
N LEU A 10 16.05 -26.41 -32.82
CA LEU A 10 16.24 -26.09 -34.25
C LEU A 10 15.54 -24.79 -34.69
N GLU A 11 14.44 -24.41 -34.05
CA GLU A 11 13.74 -23.14 -34.35
C GLU A 11 14.61 -21.92 -34.06
N VAL A 12 15.47 -21.99 -33.02
CA VAL A 12 16.26 -20.88 -32.52
C VAL A 12 17.73 -20.87 -32.91
N LEU A 13 18.27 -22.03 -33.35
CA LEU A 13 19.63 -22.14 -33.83
C LEU A 13 19.81 -21.51 -35.24
N ASP A 14 21.03 -21.03 -35.52
CA ASP A 14 21.42 -20.69 -36.88
C ASP A 14 21.33 -21.96 -37.75
N LYS A 15 20.44 -21.92 -38.74
CA LYS A 15 20.13 -23.04 -39.62
C LYS A 15 21.30 -23.49 -40.49
N THR A 16 22.31 -22.63 -40.65
CA THR A 16 23.55 -22.94 -41.37
C THR A 16 24.62 -23.58 -40.49
N SER A 17 24.40 -23.64 -39.19
CA SER A 17 25.35 -24.19 -38.23
C SER A 17 25.48 -25.71 -38.36
N LEU A 18 26.68 -26.24 -38.04
CA LEU A 18 26.90 -27.69 -37.99
C LEU A 18 26.01 -28.35 -36.91
N ARG A 19 25.72 -27.64 -35.82
CA ARG A 19 24.84 -28.11 -34.74
C ARG A 19 23.42 -28.36 -35.28
N ALA A 20 22.83 -27.40 -35.99
CA ALA A 20 21.52 -27.54 -36.59
C ALA A 20 21.47 -28.69 -37.60
N ALA A 21 22.49 -28.83 -38.44
CA ALA A 21 22.57 -29.92 -39.40
C ALA A 21 22.66 -31.30 -38.75
N LYS A 22 23.41 -31.43 -37.66
CA LYS A 22 23.49 -32.71 -36.88
C LYS A 22 22.16 -33.07 -36.22
N ILE A 23 21.46 -32.11 -35.61
CA ILE A 23 20.15 -32.30 -35.02
C ILE A 23 19.11 -32.70 -36.09
N ALA A 24 19.06 -31.99 -37.21
CA ALA A 24 18.15 -32.31 -38.30
C ALA A 24 18.35 -33.73 -38.83
N LYS A 25 19.62 -34.14 -39.03
CA LYS A 25 19.95 -35.51 -39.45
C LYS A 25 19.54 -36.55 -38.40
N ALA A 26 19.74 -36.29 -37.10
CA ALA A 26 19.33 -37.21 -36.04
C ALA A 26 17.80 -37.37 -35.96
N LEU A 27 17.06 -36.28 -36.15
CA LEU A 27 15.58 -36.29 -36.23
C LEU A 27 15.10 -37.04 -37.46
N GLU A 28 15.74 -36.88 -38.62
CA GLU A 28 15.45 -37.67 -39.82
C GLU A 28 15.67 -39.16 -39.55
N GLN A 29 16.81 -39.55 -38.97
CA GLN A 29 17.07 -40.95 -38.61
C GLN A 29 16.05 -41.49 -37.62
N PHE A 30 15.63 -40.69 -36.61
CA PHE A 30 14.58 -41.07 -35.69
C PHE A 30 13.29 -41.42 -36.43
N THR A 31 12.86 -40.61 -37.39
CA THR A 31 11.62 -40.85 -38.15
C THR A 31 11.70 -42.08 -39.05
N LEU A 32 12.90 -42.44 -39.54
CA LEU A 32 13.10 -43.68 -40.34
C LEU A 32 13.10 -44.96 -39.51
N ILE A 33 13.38 -44.87 -38.18
CA ILE A 33 13.45 -46.04 -37.30
C ILE A 33 12.11 -46.28 -36.60
N VAL A 34 11.37 -45.22 -36.24
CA VAL A 34 10.08 -45.34 -35.54
C VAL A 34 9.05 -45.99 -36.46
N ASP A 35 8.35 -47.01 -35.90
CA ASP A 35 7.29 -47.67 -36.62
C ASP A 35 6.03 -47.72 -35.73
N PHE A 36 5.02 -46.97 -36.13
CA PHE A 36 3.76 -46.80 -35.41
C PHE A 36 2.75 -47.90 -35.73
N GLU A 37 2.95 -48.67 -36.76
CA GLU A 37 2.03 -49.69 -37.25
C GLU A 37 2.28 -51.09 -36.65
N GLN A 38 3.40 -51.25 -35.96
CA GLN A 38 3.77 -52.52 -35.28
C GLN A 38 2.92 -52.82 -34.07
N GLU A 39 2.84 -54.12 -33.70
CA GLU A 39 2.34 -54.56 -32.42
C GLU A 39 3.10 -53.89 -31.23
N LEU A 40 2.46 -53.71 -30.08
CA LEU A 40 2.92 -52.88 -28.97
C LEU A 40 4.38 -53.12 -28.58
N ASP A 41 4.79 -54.38 -28.41
CA ASP A 41 6.16 -54.68 -27.99
C ASP A 41 7.19 -54.35 -29.04
N ALA A 42 6.94 -54.64 -30.32
CA ALA A 42 7.79 -54.29 -31.43
C ALA A 42 7.85 -52.77 -31.66
N ARG A 43 6.75 -52.07 -31.48
CA ARG A 43 6.64 -50.61 -31.52
C ARG A 43 7.47 -49.98 -30.42
N ILE A 44 7.39 -50.44 -29.15
CA ILE A 44 8.22 -49.97 -28.04
C ILE A 44 9.71 -50.16 -28.35
N GLU A 45 10.09 -51.29 -28.93
CA GLU A 45 11.49 -51.53 -29.34
C GLU A 45 11.93 -50.60 -30.46
N SER A 46 11.05 -50.23 -31.40
CA SER A 46 11.35 -49.21 -32.40
C SER A 46 11.59 -47.84 -31.76
N TYR A 47 10.82 -47.43 -30.75
CA TYR A 47 11.02 -46.20 -30.02
C TYR A 47 12.36 -46.16 -29.30
N LYS A 48 12.74 -47.26 -28.60
CA LYS A 48 14.05 -47.35 -27.95
C LYS A 48 15.20 -47.17 -28.94
N LYS A 49 15.16 -47.88 -30.04
CA LYS A 49 16.17 -47.77 -31.11
C LYS A 49 16.22 -46.34 -31.73
N ALA A 50 15.07 -45.74 -31.94
CA ALA A 50 14.98 -44.39 -32.47
C ALA A 50 15.55 -43.35 -31.49
N ARG A 51 15.33 -43.54 -30.18
CA ARG A 51 15.94 -42.68 -29.15
C ARG A 51 17.46 -42.76 -29.11
N GLU A 52 18.05 -43.94 -29.34
CA GLU A 52 19.53 -44.07 -29.43
C GLU A 52 20.12 -43.23 -30.56
N ALA A 53 19.37 -43.02 -31.66
CA ALA A 53 19.80 -42.13 -32.74
C ALA A 53 19.82 -40.64 -32.33
N LEU A 54 19.02 -40.25 -31.35
CA LEU A 54 18.98 -38.87 -30.81
C LEU A 54 20.05 -38.61 -29.74
N LYS A 55 20.54 -39.68 -29.10
CA LYS A 55 21.41 -39.58 -27.94
C LYS A 55 22.67 -38.72 -28.16
N PRO A 56 23.43 -38.86 -29.26
CA PRO A 56 24.63 -38.03 -29.49
C PRO A 56 24.35 -36.53 -29.59
N VAL A 57 23.17 -36.12 -30.02
CA VAL A 57 22.79 -34.68 -30.09
C VAL A 57 22.11 -34.18 -28.81
N LEU A 58 21.56 -35.08 -28.00
CA LEU A 58 21.01 -34.75 -26.69
C LEU A 58 22.11 -34.62 -25.60
N GLU A 59 23.21 -35.40 -25.74
CA GLU A 59 24.31 -35.44 -24.79
C GLU A 59 25.48 -34.49 -25.15
N ALA A 60 25.33 -33.73 -26.23
CA ALA A 60 26.30 -32.70 -26.59
C ALA A 60 26.23 -31.50 -25.66
N GLU A 61 27.38 -31.07 -25.12
CA GLU A 61 27.48 -30.08 -24.07
C GLU A 61 27.87 -28.69 -24.58
N ASN A 62 27.42 -27.66 -23.85
CA ASN A 62 27.73 -26.26 -24.12
C ASN A 62 29.19 -25.89 -23.80
N GLY A 63 29.68 -24.84 -24.44
CA GLY A 63 30.89 -24.13 -24.05
C GLY A 63 30.74 -23.35 -22.74
N SER A 64 31.86 -22.80 -22.24
CA SER A 64 31.94 -22.11 -20.91
C SER A 64 31.21 -20.76 -20.83
N THR A 65 30.84 -20.17 -21.96
CA THR A 65 30.17 -18.84 -22.03
C THR A 65 28.65 -18.93 -22.08
N MET A 66 28.08 -20.13 -22.01
CA MET A 66 26.63 -20.29 -22.01
C MET A 66 26.03 -19.87 -20.66
N PRO A 67 24.99 -18.99 -20.65
CA PRO A 67 24.34 -18.52 -19.41
C PRO A 67 23.63 -19.66 -18.68
N VAL A 68 23.38 -19.45 -17.39
CA VAL A 68 22.66 -20.38 -16.51
C VAL A 68 21.32 -19.79 -16.08
N PHE A 69 20.25 -20.51 -16.32
CA PHE A 69 18.92 -20.21 -15.79
C PHE A 69 18.69 -20.99 -14.48
N TYR A 70 18.56 -20.27 -13.37
CA TYR A 70 18.15 -20.82 -12.09
C TYR A 70 16.63 -20.93 -12.08
N ALA A 71 16.12 -22.10 -12.44
CA ALA A 71 14.70 -22.36 -12.63
C ALA A 71 14.04 -22.84 -11.33
N VAL A 72 12.99 -22.16 -10.91
CA VAL A 72 12.18 -22.52 -9.76
C VAL A 72 10.72 -22.69 -10.15
N GLY A 73 10.12 -23.81 -9.82
CA GLY A 73 8.68 -24.03 -10.02
C GLY A 73 7.88 -23.04 -9.22
N ASN A 74 6.93 -22.33 -9.86
CA ASN A 74 6.08 -21.32 -9.23
C ASN A 74 4.63 -21.52 -9.65
N ALA A 75 3.70 -21.32 -8.74
CA ALA A 75 2.27 -21.34 -8.99
C ALA A 75 1.65 -20.12 -8.32
N HIS A 76 1.83 -18.95 -8.92
CA HIS A 76 1.12 -17.77 -8.41
C HIS A 76 -0.37 -18.05 -8.35
N LEU A 77 -0.96 -17.83 -7.19
CA LEU A 77 -2.36 -18.10 -6.92
C LEU A 77 -2.98 -16.86 -6.25
N ASP A 78 -3.88 -16.21 -7.00
CA ASP A 78 -4.62 -15.10 -6.46
C ASP A 78 -5.52 -15.54 -5.30
N LEU A 79 -5.44 -14.80 -4.18
CA LEU A 79 -6.30 -15.02 -3.02
C LEU A 79 -7.77 -14.74 -3.33
N ALA A 80 -8.03 -13.81 -4.21
CA ALA A 80 -9.32 -13.52 -4.80
C ALA A 80 -9.11 -12.70 -6.08
N TRP A 81 -9.88 -12.96 -7.10
CA TRP A 81 -9.87 -12.21 -8.36
C TRP A 81 -11.17 -12.47 -9.12
N LEU A 82 -11.19 -13.41 -10.07
CA LEU A 82 -12.39 -13.89 -10.73
C LEU A 82 -13.10 -15.00 -9.93
N TRP A 83 -12.70 -15.20 -8.69
CA TRP A 83 -13.25 -16.11 -7.70
C TRP A 83 -13.11 -15.55 -6.29
N PRO A 84 -13.98 -15.93 -5.35
CA PRO A 84 -13.92 -15.49 -3.96
C PRO A 84 -12.85 -16.25 -3.15
N ILE A 85 -12.45 -15.71 -1.99
CA ILE A 85 -11.45 -16.31 -1.08
C ILE A 85 -11.78 -17.78 -0.72
N ALA A 86 -13.06 -18.12 -0.57
CA ALA A 86 -13.47 -19.51 -0.28
C ALA A 86 -13.06 -20.49 -1.38
N GLU A 87 -12.98 -20.07 -2.65
CA GLU A 87 -12.48 -20.92 -3.73
C GLU A 87 -10.97 -21.07 -3.69
N THR A 88 -10.25 -20.07 -3.23
CA THR A 88 -8.80 -20.15 -3.04
C THR A 88 -8.41 -21.22 -2.05
N GLY A 89 -9.16 -21.40 -0.96
CA GLY A 89 -8.97 -22.55 -0.06
C GLY A 89 -9.08 -23.91 -0.75
N ARG A 90 -9.90 -24.05 -1.82
CA ARG A 90 -9.96 -25.27 -2.63
C ARG A 90 -8.86 -25.36 -3.68
N LYS A 91 -8.48 -24.20 -4.25
CA LYS A 91 -7.39 -24.11 -5.22
C LYS A 91 -6.05 -24.46 -4.58
N THR A 92 -5.77 -24.00 -3.35
CA THR A 92 -4.55 -24.36 -2.61
C THR A 92 -4.39 -25.88 -2.50
N ALA A 93 -5.47 -26.61 -2.18
CA ALA A 93 -5.40 -28.07 -2.09
C ALA A 93 -5.05 -28.72 -3.43
N ARG A 94 -5.64 -28.25 -4.53
CA ARG A 94 -5.35 -28.79 -5.88
C ARG A 94 -3.92 -28.50 -6.30
N THR A 95 -3.49 -27.24 -6.16
CA THR A 95 -2.14 -26.80 -6.50
C THR A 95 -1.10 -27.52 -5.66
N PHE A 96 -1.27 -27.52 -4.34
CA PHE A 96 -0.28 -28.08 -3.43
C PHE A 96 -0.16 -29.60 -3.57
N ALA A 97 -1.28 -30.31 -3.73
CA ALA A 97 -1.26 -31.75 -3.98
C ALA A 97 -0.57 -32.10 -5.32
N ALA A 98 -0.84 -31.32 -6.38
CA ALA A 98 -0.20 -31.54 -7.68
C ALA A 98 1.31 -31.31 -7.62
N GLN A 99 1.77 -30.24 -6.96
CA GLN A 99 3.20 -29.94 -6.84
C GLN A 99 3.93 -30.92 -5.92
N LEU A 100 3.32 -31.37 -4.82
CA LEU A 100 3.88 -32.44 -3.99
C LEU A 100 4.05 -33.74 -4.76
N ARG A 101 3.12 -34.08 -5.64
CA ARG A 101 3.25 -35.27 -6.51
C ARG A 101 4.43 -35.13 -7.47
N LEU A 102 4.64 -33.94 -8.06
CA LEU A 102 5.80 -33.69 -8.93
C LEU A 102 7.11 -33.77 -8.12
N ILE A 103 7.15 -33.27 -6.89
CA ILE A 103 8.29 -33.40 -5.98
C ILE A 103 8.61 -34.88 -5.67
N GLU A 104 7.58 -35.72 -5.50
CA GLU A 104 7.74 -37.17 -5.29
C GLU A 104 8.26 -37.90 -6.54
N GLU A 105 7.83 -37.48 -7.73
CA GLU A 105 8.25 -38.03 -9.02
C GLU A 105 9.65 -37.56 -9.48
N TYR A 106 10.01 -36.33 -9.11
CA TYR A 106 11.27 -35.66 -9.51
C TYR A 106 12.03 -35.16 -8.28
N PRO A 107 12.96 -35.91 -7.72
CA PRO A 107 13.68 -35.54 -6.51
C PRO A 107 14.49 -34.25 -6.63
N GLU A 108 14.91 -33.86 -7.83
CA GLU A 108 15.64 -32.63 -8.12
C GLU A 108 14.74 -31.40 -8.23
N TYR A 109 13.42 -31.57 -8.36
CA TYR A 109 12.47 -30.50 -8.55
C TYR A 109 12.29 -29.67 -7.28
N LYS A 110 12.33 -28.33 -7.42
CA LYS A 110 12.04 -27.38 -6.36
C LYS A 110 10.85 -26.50 -6.74
N PHE A 111 9.98 -26.25 -5.76
CA PHE A 111 8.76 -25.47 -5.92
C PHE A 111 8.71 -24.38 -4.86
N ILE A 112 8.51 -23.12 -5.26
CA ILE A 112 8.33 -21.99 -4.35
C ILE A 112 6.87 -21.68 -4.17
N GLN A 113 6.46 -21.42 -2.94
CA GLN A 113 5.16 -20.88 -2.58
C GLN A 113 5.32 -19.78 -1.54
N SER A 114 4.80 -18.59 -1.87
CA SER A 114 4.65 -17.45 -1.00
C SER A 114 3.35 -17.52 -0.17
N GLN A 115 2.96 -16.45 0.48
CA GLN A 115 1.66 -16.21 1.12
C GLN A 115 1.31 -17.18 2.29
N PRO A 116 1.79 -16.89 3.51
CA PRO A 116 1.38 -17.60 4.73
C PRO A 116 -0.14 -17.77 4.90
N ALA A 117 -0.95 -16.83 4.39
CA ALA A 117 -2.40 -16.95 4.43
C ALA A 117 -2.91 -18.19 3.69
N GLU A 118 -2.31 -18.59 2.57
CA GLU A 118 -2.66 -19.80 1.84
C GLU A 118 -2.26 -21.07 2.60
N TYR A 119 -1.08 -21.07 3.19
CA TYR A 119 -0.65 -22.16 4.07
C TYR A 119 -1.60 -22.34 5.25
N GLU A 120 -2.08 -21.25 5.83
CA GLU A 120 -3.03 -21.28 6.94
C GLU A 120 -4.41 -21.81 6.50
N MET A 121 -4.85 -21.45 5.29
CA MET A 121 -6.06 -22.04 4.68
C MET A 121 -5.87 -23.57 4.49
N CYS A 122 -4.73 -24.00 3.94
CA CYS A 122 -4.41 -25.42 3.76
C CYS A 122 -4.35 -26.13 5.11
N ARG A 123 -3.70 -25.57 6.12
CA ARG A 123 -3.59 -26.13 7.48
C ARG A 123 -4.96 -26.37 8.10
N LYS A 124 -5.88 -25.41 7.94
CA LYS A 124 -7.25 -25.51 8.50
C LYS A 124 -8.15 -26.49 7.75
N LEU A 125 -8.09 -26.49 6.42
CA LEU A 125 -9.02 -27.24 5.58
C LEU A 125 -8.49 -28.63 5.22
N TYR A 126 -7.17 -28.81 5.12
CA TYR A 126 -6.51 -30.03 4.63
C TYR A 126 -5.26 -30.35 5.45
N PRO A 127 -5.40 -30.67 6.75
CA PRO A 127 -4.27 -30.84 7.67
C PRO A 127 -3.28 -31.92 7.25
N GLU A 128 -3.74 -33.05 6.68
CA GLU A 128 -2.84 -34.12 6.19
C GLU A 128 -1.97 -33.65 5.01
N LEU A 129 -2.52 -32.85 4.09
CA LEU A 129 -1.78 -32.25 2.99
C LEU A 129 -0.72 -31.28 3.53
N PHE A 130 -1.10 -30.49 4.55
CA PHE A 130 -0.19 -29.53 5.18
C PHE A 130 1.03 -30.21 5.83
N GLU A 131 0.87 -31.36 6.50
CA GLU A 131 2.00 -32.11 7.05
C GLU A 131 2.94 -32.66 5.94
N ARG A 132 2.42 -33.03 4.76
CA ARG A 132 3.26 -33.38 3.60
C ARG A 132 4.07 -32.21 3.10
N ILE A 133 3.48 -30.98 3.09
CA ILE A 133 4.20 -29.75 2.74
C ILE A 133 5.35 -29.52 3.72
N LYS A 134 5.12 -29.60 5.04
CA LYS A 134 6.18 -29.47 6.06
C LYS A 134 7.31 -30.47 5.84
N ALA A 135 6.99 -31.70 5.50
CA ALA A 135 8.00 -32.70 5.18
C ALA A 135 8.82 -32.36 3.92
N ALA A 136 8.18 -31.78 2.90
CA ALA A 136 8.86 -31.32 1.67
C ALA A 136 9.72 -30.07 1.92
N VAL A 137 9.27 -29.12 2.77
CA VAL A 137 10.08 -27.97 3.23
C VAL A 137 11.34 -28.45 3.93
N LYS A 138 11.21 -29.40 4.87
CA LYS A 138 12.36 -29.96 5.60
C LYS A 138 13.37 -30.64 4.68
N LYS A 139 12.95 -31.18 3.53
CA LYS A 139 13.82 -31.77 2.51
C LYS A 139 14.45 -30.72 1.57
N GLY A 140 14.05 -29.45 1.65
CA GLY A 140 14.52 -28.37 0.77
C GLY A 140 13.96 -28.42 -0.66
N GLN A 141 12.89 -29.19 -0.89
CA GLN A 141 12.22 -29.29 -2.20
C GLN A 141 11.04 -28.33 -2.33
N TRP A 142 10.37 -28.03 -1.22
CA TRP A 142 9.35 -27.01 -1.12
C TRP A 142 9.96 -25.77 -0.46
N ILE A 143 10.02 -24.68 -1.22
CA ILE A 143 10.63 -23.41 -0.79
C ILE A 143 9.51 -22.53 -0.21
N ALA A 144 9.44 -22.48 1.12
CA ALA A 144 8.53 -21.61 1.86
C ALA A 144 9.18 -20.23 2.00
N GLU A 145 8.95 -19.34 1.04
CA GLU A 145 9.62 -18.04 0.93
C GLU A 145 8.65 -17.00 0.38
N GLY A 146 8.78 -15.71 0.76
CA GLY A 146 7.91 -14.63 0.27
C GLY A 146 7.75 -13.49 1.27
N ALA A 147 8.20 -13.69 2.50
CA ALA A 147 8.32 -12.75 3.61
C ALA A 147 6.99 -12.16 4.14
N MET A 148 6.04 -11.75 3.30
CA MET A 148 4.79 -11.09 3.69
C MET A 148 3.65 -12.09 3.95
N TRP A 149 2.65 -11.70 4.72
CA TRP A 149 1.46 -12.49 5.05
C TRP A 149 0.66 -12.89 3.81
N VAL A 150 0.48 -11.93 2.89
CA VAL A 150 -0.04 -12.12 1.53
C VAL A 150 0.86 -11.40 0.54
N GLU A 151 0.54 -11.42 -0.76
CA GLU A 151 1.13 -10.56 -1.78
C GLU A 151 0.29 -9.27 -1.91
N PRO A 152 0.56 -8.22 -1.10
CA PRO A 152 -0.32 -7.07 -1.00
C PRO A 152 -0.10 -6.04 -2.10
N ASP A 153 -1.05 -5.13 -2.26
CA ASP A 153 -0.80 -3.83 -2.87
C ASP A 153 0.16 -3.03 -1.98
N THR A 154 1.27 -2.57 -2.56
CA THR A 154 2.30 -1.82 -1.84
C THR A 154 2.22 -0.30 -2.05
N ASN A 155 1.28 0.18 -2.87
CA ASN A 155 1.05 1.60 -3.07
C ASN A 155 0.06 2.18 -2.04
N MET A 156 -1.08 1.51 -1.81
CA MET A 156 -2.19 2.04 -1.02
C MET A 156 -2.23 1.55 0.43
N ALA A 157 -1.64 0.39 0.74
CA ALA A 157 -1.46 -0.04 2.13
C ALA A 157 -0.58 0.95 2.90
N SER A 158 -0.90 1.22 4.18
CA SER A 158 -0.09 2.12 5.02
C SER A 158 1.29 1.53 5.33
N GLY A 159 2.22 2.38 5.76
CA GLY A 159 3.57 1.92 6.14
C GLY A 159 3.55 0.91 7.27
N GLU A 160 2.73 1.14 8.30
CA GLU A 160 2.56 0.18 9.40
C GLU A 160 1.93 -1.13 8.91
N ALA A 161 0.96 -1.09 7.99
CA ALA A 161 0.39 -2.31 7.41
C ALA A 161 1.43 -3.12 6.64
N LEU A 162 2.33 -2.49 5.86
CA LEU A 162 3.42 -3.19 5.18
C LEU A 162 4.41 -3.83 6.17
N ILE A 163 4.73 -3.15 7.27
CA ILE A 163 5.54 -3.75 8.35
C ILE A 163 4.80 -4.95 8.96
N ARG A 164 3.48 -4.86 9.18
CA ARG A 164 2.68 -5.99 9.72
C ARG A 164 2.58 -7.15 8.73
N GLN A 165 2.53 -6.90 7.43
CA GLN A 165 2.64 -7.95 6.42
C GLN A 165 3.92 -8.78 6.63
N LEU A 166 5.06 -8.11 6.83
CA LEU A 166 6.35 -8.75 7.08
C LEU A 166 6.43 -9.39 8.48
N LEU A 167 5.94 -8.69 9.51
CA LEU A 167 5.97 -9.17 10.88
C LEU A 167 5.21 -10.50 11.04
N TYR A 168 3.96 -10.54 10.58
CA TYR A 168 3.15 -11.78 10.62
C TYR A 168 3.61 -12.83 9.62
N GLY A 169 4.10 -12.41 8.45
CA GLY A 169 4.60 -13.34 7.44
C GLY A 169 5.87 -14.06 7.90
N LYS A 170 6.90 -13.32 8.31
CA LYS A 170 8.15 -13.91 8.82
C LYS A 170 7.94 -14.73 10.08
N GLN A 171 7.09 -14.26 11.01
CA GLN A 171 6.72 -15.02 12.20
C GLN A 171 6.12 -16.37 11.82
N TYR A 172 5.19 -16.40 10.85
CA TYR A 172 4.57 -17.65 10.39
C TYR A 172 5.58 -18.61 9.78
N TYR A 173 6.45 -18.14 8.90
CA TYR A 173 7.51 -18.96 8.30
C TYR A 173 8.44 -19.55 9.37
N LYS A 174 8.80 -18.73 10.37
CA LYS A 174 9.67 -19.17 11.47
C LYS A 174 8.98 -20.20 12.36
N ASP A 175 7.77 -19.92 12.82
CA ASP A 175 7.06 -20.78 13.78
C ASP A 175 6.61 -22.10 13.18
N VAL A 176 6.22 -22.11 11.91
CA VAL A 176 5.59 -23.26 11.26
C VAL A 176 6.59 -24.14 10.51
N PHE A 177 7.56 -23.50 9.84
CA PHE A 177 8.52 -24.17 8.96
C PHE A 177 9.97 -24.10 9.45
N ASP A 178 10.27 -23.32 10.51
CA ASP A 178 11.63 -22.97 10.97
C ASP A 178 12.46 -22.33 9.86
N VAL A 179 11.83 -21.50 9.02
CA VAL A 179 12.47 -20.77 7.92
C VAL A 179 12.57 -19.29 8.27
N ASP A 180 13.75 -18.70 8.18
CA ASP A 180 13.91 -17.26 8.12
C ASP A 180 13.82 -16.80 6.66
N SER A 181 12.69 -16.17 6.32
CA SER A 181 12.42 -15.70 4.97
C SER A 181 13.17 -14.39 4.71
N GLU A 182 14.00 -14.37 3.66
CA GLU A 182 14.86 -13.25 3.30
C GLU A 182 14.57 -12.67 1.91
N VAL A 183 13.69 -13.31 1.15
CA VAL A 183 13.30 -12.88 -0.19
C VAL A 183 11.85 -12.43 -0.19
N LEU A 184 11.60 -11.17 -0.52
CA LEU A 184 10.26 -10.71 -0.84
C LEU A 184 9.89 -11.19 -2.24
N TRP A 185 8.80 -11.94 -2.33
CA TRP A 185 8.30 -12.52 -3.58
C TRP A 185 6.93 -11.95 -3.93
N LEU A 186 6.89 -10.96 -4.84
CA LEU A 186 5.66 -10.27 -5.28
C LEU A 186 5.57 -10.28 -6.81
N PRO A 187 5.20 -11.38 -7.43
CA PRO A 187 5.29 -11.52 -8.89
C PRO A 187 4.28 -10.64 -9.64
N ASP A 188 3.14 -10.30 -9.04
CA ASP A 188 2.04 -9.64 -9.76
C ASP A 188 1.53 -8.31 -9.16
N THR A 189 2.18 -7.75 -8.16
CA THR A 189 1.80 -6.47 -7.53
C THR A 189 2.05 -5.28 -8.46
N PHE A 190 1.19 -4.25 -8.41
CA PHE A 190 1.07 -3.18 -9.41
C PHE A 190 1.90 -1.93 -9.09
N GLY A 191 3.19 -2.10 -8.86
CA GLY A 191 4.12 -1.03 -8.49
C GLY A 191 4.46 -1.01 -7.01
N TYR A 192 5.57 -0.35 -6.66
CA TYR A 192 6.19 -0.47 -5.34
C TYR A 192 6.63 0.90 -4.83
N THR A 193 6.18 1.22 -3.61
CA THR A 193 6.54 2.48 -2.95
C THR A 193 8.05 2.61 -2.71
N GLY A 194 8.56 3.84 -2.85
CA GLY A 194 9.96 4.14 -2.53
C GLY A 194 10.34 3.98 -1.04
N ALA A 195 9.38 3.77 -0.14
CA ALA A 195 9.64 3.45 1.26
C ALA A 195 9.96 1.96 1.51
N LEU A 196 9.64 1.09 0.56
CA LEU A 196 9.74 -0.36 0.75
C LEU A 196 11.18 -0.85 1.01
N PRO A 197 12.25 -0.32 0.36
CA PRO A 197 13.61 -0.74 0.68
C PRO A 197 13.99 -0.59 2.15
N GLN A 198 13.62 0.51 2.80
CA GLN A 198 13.87 0.72 4.23
C GLN A 198 13.08 -0.28 5.09
N ILE A 199 11.80 -0.51 4.75
CA ILE A 199 10.92 -1.45 5.45
C ILE A 199 11.49 -2.88 5.36
N LEU A 200 11.89 -3.31 4.16
CA LEU A 200 12.47 -4.63 3.93
C LEU A 200 13.77 -4.82 4.74
N LYS A 201 14.68 -3.85 4.65
CA LYS A 201 15.93 -3.87 5.41
C LYS A 201 15.70 -3.89 6.91
N GLY A 202 14.78 -3.06 7.41
CA GLY A 202 14.38 -3.03 8.82
C GLY A 202 13.70 -4.31 9.30
N CYS A 203 13.11 -5.10 8.39
CA CYS A 203 12.53 -6.42 8.64
C CYS A 203 13.47 -7.58 8.28
N LYS A 204 14.76 -7.33 8.03
CA LYS A 204 15.76 -8.35 7.68
C LYS A 204 15.38 -9.16 6.43
N VAL A 205 14.81 -8.50 5.44
CA VAL A 205 14.58 -9.04 4.09
C VAL A 205 15.60 -8.42 3.17
N ASN A 206 16.41 -9.25 2.51
CA ASN A 206 17.60 -8.83 1.79
C ASN A 206 17.38 -8.69 0.28
N TYR A 207 16.40 -9.39 -0.26
CA TYR A 207 16.16 -9.53 -1.70
C TYR A 207 14.71 -9.29 -2.07
N LEU A 208 14.50 -8.75 -3.27
CA LEU A 208 13.19 -8.60 -3.90
C LEU A 208 13.15 -9.31 -5.24
N VAL A 209 12.09 -10.07 -5.47
CA VAL A 209 11.72 -10.62 -6.79
C VAL A 209 10.32 -10.13 -7.18
N THR A 210 10.23 -9.47 -8.32
CA THR A 210 8.97 -9.05 -8.94
C THR A 210 9.13 -8.93 -10.45
N GLN A 211 8.04 -8.86 -11.23
CA GLN A 211 8.15 -8.76 -12.69
C GLN A 211 7.25 -7.69 -13.33
N LYS A 212 6.19 -7.27 -12.65
CA LYS A 212 5.12 -6.44 -13.24
C LYS A 212 5.64 -5.14 -13.86
N ILE A 213 6.73 -4.60 -13.36
CA ILE A 213 7.36 -3.37 -13.88
C ILE A 213 7.81 -3.52 -15.35
N PHE A 214 8.13 -4.74 -15.81
CA PHE A 214 8.43 -5.00 -17.22
C PHE A 214 7.18 -5.14 -18.10
N TRP A 215 6.00 -5.19 -17.51
CA TRP A 215 4.76 -5.41 -18.25
C TRP A 215 4.19 -4.11 -18.84
N SER A 216 5.02 -3.39 -19.62
CA SER A 216 4.66 -2.14 -20.26
C SER A 216 3.91 -2.38 -21.55
N TYR A 217 2.58 -2.41 -21.52
CA TYR A 217 1.70 -2.56 -22.67
C TYR A 217 1.09 -1.24 -23.18
N ASN A 218 1.30 -0.14 -22.45
CA ASN A 218 0.75 1.20 -22.73
C ASN A 218 1.80 2.17 -23.29
N GLU A 219 2.80 1.65 -24.02
CA GLU A 219 3.83 2.47 -24.68
C GLU A 219 4.69 3.33 -23.73
N GLY A 220 4.71 3.02 -22.42
CA GLY A 220 5.53 3.73 -21.46
C GLY A 220 7.02 3.39 -21.53
N GLU A 221 7.81 4.13 -20.75
CA GLU A 221 9.25 3.89 -20.65
C GLU A 221 9.55 2.47 -20.19
N GLN A 222 10.43 1.78 -20.94
CA GLN A 222 10.85 0.43 -20.56
C GLN A 222 11.78 0.47 -19.35
N PHE A 223 11.53 -0.40 -18.37
CA PHE A 223 12.40 -0.50 -17.19
C PHE A 223 13.78 -1.05 -17.61
N PRO A 224 14.91 -0.42 -17.19
CA PRO A 224 16.22 -0.71 -17.76
C PRO A 224 16.95 -1.90 -17.14
N TYR A 225 16.55 -2.42 -15.99
CA TYR A 225 17.34 -3.38 -15.20
C TYR A 225 16.58 -4.64 -14.81
N HIS A 226 17.21 -5.80 -14.96
CA HIS A 226 16.79 -7.06 -14.32
C HIS A 226 17.40 -7.21 -12.93
N TYR A 227 18.69 -6.89 -12.78
CA TYR A 227 19.47 -7.05 -11.55
C TYR A 227 20.10 -5.73 -11.13
N PHE A 228 19.68 -5.22 -9.98
CA PHE A 228 20.09 -3.89 -9.53
C PHE A 228 19.92 -3.71 -8.02
N ASN A 229 20.62 -2.70 -7.47
CA ASN A 229 20.31 -2.16 -6.15
C ASN A 229 19.11 -1.23 -6.25
N TRP A 230 18.04 -1.52 -5.55
CA TRP A 230 16.91 -0.61 -5.42
C TRP A 230 17.11 0.27 -4.19
N GLU A 231 17.24 1.60 -4.39
CA GLU A 231 17.45 2.60 -3.36
C GLU A 231 16.13 3.31 -3.04
N GLY A 232 15.73 3.28 -1.77
CA GLY A 232 14.52 3.92 -1.26
C GLY A 232 14.67 5.42 -1.01
N ILE A 233 13.58 6.05 -0.52
CA ILE A 233 13.51 7.49 -0.24
C ILE A 233 14.47 7.95 0.87
N ASP A 234 14.88 7.06 1.75
CA ASP A 234 15.81 7.28 2.87
C ASP A 234 17.28 6.93 2.54
N GLY A 235 17.53 6.39 1.33
CA GLY A 235 18.84 5.90 0.89
C GLY A 235 19.14 4.43 1.23
N SER A 236 18.22 3.71 1.87
CA SER A 236 18.34 2.26 2.08
C SER A 236 18.32 1.50 0.76
N ARG A 237 19.12 0.43 0.65
CA ARG A 237 19.26 -0.38 -0.57
C ARG A 237 18.89 -1.83 -0.35
N ILE A 238 18.19 -2.41 -1.33
CA ILE A 238 17.81 -3.82 -1.43
C ILE A 238 18.25 -4.35 -2.79
N VAL A 239 18.85 -5.55 -2.80
CA VAL A 239 19.17 -6.24 -4.05
C VAL A 239 17.88 -6.78 -4.67
N SER A 240 17.65 -6.44 -5.93
CA SER A 240 16.41 -6.75 -6.63
C SER A 240 16.67 -7.48 -7.94
N PHE A 241 15.83 -8.46 -8.24
CA PHE A 241 15.80 -9.14 -9.52
C PHE A 241 14.38 -9.13 -10.11
N LEU A 242 14.25 -8.66 -11.34
CA LEU A 242 12.98 -8.56 -12.05
C LEU A 242 13.02 -9.41 -13.34
N PRO A 243 12.49 -10.65 -13.32
CA PRO A 243 12.21 -11.39 -14.55
C PRO A 243 11.11 -10.69 -15.37
N THR A 244 11.00 -10.97 -16.65
CA THR A 244 9.96 -10.39 -17.51
C THR A 244 8.61 -11.12 -17.43
N SER A 245 8.58 -12.28 -16.75
CA SER A 245 7.38 -13.07 -16.48
C SER A 245 7.56 -13.93 -15.25
N TYR A 246 6.47 -14.43 -14.68
CA TYR A 246 6.45 -15.43 -13.62
C TYR A 246 5.78 -16.75 -14.09
N THR A 247 5.47 -16.85 -15.40
CA THR A 247 4.78 -17.99 -16.02
C THR A 247 5.58 -18.59 -17.16
N TYR A 248 6.91 -18.58 -17.04
CA TYR A 248 7.78 -19.11 -18.08
C TYR A 248 7.56 -20.61 -18.33
N LYS A 249 7.99 -21.04 -19.52
CA LYS A 249 8.23 -22.43 -19.88
C LYS A 249 9.74 -22.67 -19.96
N THR A 250 10.15 -23.87 -19.70
CA THR A 250 11.56 -24.25 -19.67
C THR A 250 12.07 -24.82 -21.00
N ASN A 251 11.30 -24.72 -22.08
CA ASN A 251 11.76 -25.26 -23.39
C ASN A 251 12.78 -24.36 -24.08
N PRO A 252 13.65 -24.89 -25.00
CA PRO A 252 14.75 -24.16 -25.60
C PRO A 252 14.35 -22.85 -26.27
N LYS A 253 13.18 -22.82 -26.92
CA LYS A 253 12.67 -21.61 -27.59
C LYS A 253 12.40 -20.49 -26.61
N GLN A 254 11.70 -20.77 -25.52
CA GLN A 254 11.39 -19.79 -24.52
C GLN A 254 12.64 -19.27 -23.79
N LEU A 255 13.58 -20.16 -23.45
CA LEU A 255 14.82 -19.75 -22.81
C LEU A 255 15.65 -18.82 -23.69
N GLU A 256 15.75 -19.13 -24.96
CA GLU A 256 16.47 -18.30 -25.94
C GLU A 256 15.77 -16.94 -26.14
N GLU A 257 14.43 -16.90 -26.19
CA GLU A 257 13.67 -15.65 -26.27
C GLU A 257 13.91 -14.77 -25.05
N VAL A 258 13.86 -15.33 -23.84
CA VAL A 258 14.15 -14.61 -22.59
C VAL A 258 15.56 -14.05 -22.61
N TRP A 259 16.53 -14.88 -23.01
CA TRP A 259 17.94 -14.48 -23.05
C TRP A 259 18.20 -13.35 -24.05
N LYS A 260 17.63 -13.42 -25.25
CA LYS A 260 17.78 -12.39 -26.29
C LYS A 260 17.13 -11.07 -25.91
N ASN A 261 16.04 -11.11 -25.18
CA ASN A 261 15.25 -9.92 -24.84
C ASN A 261 15.64 -9.30 -23.49
N ARG A 262 16.70 -9.78 -22.81
CA ARG A 262 17.13 -9.18 -21.55
C ARG A 262 17.66 -7.76 -21.74
N SER A 263 17.42 -6.88 -20.79
CA SER A 263 17.82 -5.47 -20.84
C SER A 263 19.32 -5.27 -20.56
N GLN A 264 19.93 -6.10 -19.69
CA GLN A 264 21.33 -6.02 -19.29
C GLN A 264 22.16 -7.09 -20.04
N LEU A 265 22.81 -6.70 -21.13
CA LEU A 265 23.53 -7.64 -21.99
C LEU A 265 24.90 -8.06 -21.46
N GLN A 266 25.58 -7.17 -20.71
CA GLN A 266 26.96 -7.36 -20.27
C GLN A 266 27.10 -7.83 -18.83
N ASP A 267 26.13 -7.50 -17.98
CA ASP A 267 26.23 -7.65 -16.52
C ASP A 267 25.55 -8.92 -16.00
N LEU A 268 24.93 -9.72 -16.87
CA LEU A 268 24.21 -10.94 -16.48
C LEU A 268 24.76 -12.16 -17.22
N ASP A 269 25.27 -13.13 -16.49
CA ASP A 269 25.59 -14.49 -16.95
C ASP A 269 24.64 -15.56 -16.40
N ALA A 270 23.70 -15.14 -15.52
CA ALA A 270 22.69 -15.95 -14.91
C ALA A 270 21.33 -15.25 -14.88
N PHE A 271 20.25 -16.00 -14.81
CA PHE A 271 18.88 -15.49 -14.80
C PHE A 271 18.00 -16.34 -13.89
N LEU A 272 17.20 -15.71 -13.02
CA LEU A 272 16.19 -16.41 -12.22
C LEU A 272 14.93 -16.62 -13.05
N LEU A 273 14.50 -17.85 -13.21
CA LEU A 273 13.39 -18.28 -14.07
C LEU A 273 12.24 -18.90 -13.24
N PRO A 274 11.24 -18.12 -12.81
CA PRO A 274 10.01 -18.70 -12.25
C PRO A 274 9.19 -19.35 -13.38
N PHE A 275 8.91 -20.64 -13.29
CA PHE A 275 8.19 -21.34 -14.36
C PHE A 275 6.93 -22.06 -13.84
N GLY A 276 5.93 -22.14 -14.70
CA GLY A 276 4.64 -22.78 -14.42
C GLY A 276 3.47 -21.86 -14.75
N TYR A 277 2.26 -22.35 -14.66
CA TYR A 277 1.04 -21.56 -14.87
C TYR A 277 0.69 -20.76 -13.59
N GLY A 278 0.47 -19.44 -13.75
CA GLY A 278 0.13 -18.49 -12.68
C GLY A 278 -1.36 -18.20 -12.55
N ASP A 279 -1.66 -17.14 -11.82
CA ASP A 279 -2.96 -16.55 -11.46
C ASP A 279 -3.92 -17.55 -10.78
N GLY A 280 -4.27 -18.62 -11.43
CA GLY A 280 -5.16 -19.67 -10.93
C GLY A 280 -4.45 -20.79 -10.17
N GLY A 281 -3.15 -20.72 -9.93
CA GLY A 281 -2.39 -21.73 -9.18
C GLY A 281 -2.15 -23.04 -9.97
N GLY A 282 -2.05 -22.98 -11.31
CA GLY A 282 -1.78 -24.16 -12.15
C GLY A 282 -0.41 -24.77 -11.87
N GLY A 283 0.60 -23.91 -11.77
CA GLY A 283 1.98 -24.30 -11.50
C GLY A 283 2.66 -25.06 -12.64
N PRO A 284 3.85 -25.57 -12.40
CA PRO A 284 4.61 -26.41 -13.34
C PRO A 284 3.93 -27.70 -13.72
N THR A 285 4.24 -28.18 -14.91
CA THR A 285 3.83 -29.47 -15.44
C THR A 285 5.03 -30.43 -15.52
N ARG A 286 4.77 -31.71 -15.77
CA ARG A 286 5.84 -32.68 -16.05
C ARG A 286 6.70 -32.27 -17.24
N ASP A 287 6.06 -31.73 -18.29
CA ASP A 287 6.77 -31.31 -19.49
C ASP A 287 7.82 -30.24 -19.21
N ASP A 288 7.47 -29.25 -18.34
CA ASP A 288 8.41 -28.21 -17.93
C ASP A 288 9.64 -28.80 -17.21
N ILE A 289 9.43 -29.75 -16.28
CA ILE A 289 10.52 -30.42 -15.57
C ILE A 289 11.36 -31.27 -16.53
N GLU A 290 10.71 -31.99 -17.43
CA GLU A 290 11.36 -32.84 -18.43
C GLU A 290 12.19 -32.05 -19.46
N TYR A 291 11.76 -30.83 -19.83
CA TYR A 291 12.57 -29.90 -20.62
C TYR A 291 13.79 -29.44 -19.81
N ALA A 292 13.60 -28.95 -18.61
CA ALA A 292 14.68 -28.47 -17.74
C ALA A 292 15.76 -29.53 -17.52
N LYS A 293 15.38 -30.81 -17.34
CA LYS A 293 16.33 -31.94 -17.23
C LYS A 293 17.16 -32.13 -18.48
N ARG A 294 16.58 -31.97 -19.67
CA ARG A 294 17.31 -32.11 -20.95
C ARG A 294 18.24 -30.95 -21.22
N GLU A 295 17.89 -29.77 -20.66
CA GLU A 295 18.61 -28.52 -20.90
C GLU A 295 19.62 -28.18 -19.81
N GLN A 296 19.95 -29.14 -18.89
CA GLN A 296 21.00 -28.93 -17.90
C GLN A 296 22.33 -28.49 -18.51
N ASN A 297 22.69 -29.03 -19.68
CA ASN A 297 23.87 -28.62 -20.45
C ASN A 297 23.75 -28.93 -21.95
N LEU A 298 22.55 -28.73 -22.54
CA LEU A 298 22.32 -29.05 -23.95
C LEU A 298 22.99 -28.05 -24.89
N GLU A 299 23.92 -28.48 -25.73
CA GLU A 299 24.64 -27.62 -26.67
C GLU A 299 23.69 -26.80 -27.56
N GLY A 300 23.81 -25.47 -27.46
CA GLY A 300 23.02 -24.51 -28.24
C GLY A 300 21.77 -23.97 -27.50
N ALA A 301 21.43 -24.45 -26.32
CA ALA A 301 20.42 -23.89 -25.44
C ALA A 301 21.07 -23.31 -24.17
N PRO A 302 20.52 -22.27 -23.53
CA PRO A 302 20.92 -21.85 -22.20
C PRO A 302 20.88 -23.03 -21.22
N ARG A 303 21.80 -23.07 -20.26
CA ARG A 303 21.79 -24.11 -19.22
C ARG A 303 20.65 -23.89 -18.25
N VAL A 304 20.02 -24.96 -17.77
CA VAL A 304 18.98 -24.90 -16.77
C VAL A 304 19.40 -25.66 -15.52
N GLU A 305 19.32 -24.98 -14.37
CA GLU A 305 19.51 -25.55 -13.04
C GLU A 305 18.19 -25.45 -12.27
N LEU A 306 17.59 -26.60 -11.88
CA LEU A 306 16.44 -26.59 -10.98
C LEU A 306 16.91 -26.17 -9.59
N SER A 307 16.54 -24.98 -9.16
CA SER A 307 17.15 -24.27 -8.06
C SER A 307 16.12 -23.48 -7.22
N ASP A 308 16.58 -22.50 -6.47
CA ASP A 308 15.75 -21.62 -5.62
C ASP A 308 16.30 -20.18 -5.64
N PRO A 309 15.49 -19.18 -5.24
CA PRO A 309 15.91 -17.77 -5.27
C PRO A 309 17.14 -17.46 -4.41
N LYS A 310 17.28 -18.07 -3.23
CA LYS A 310 18.45 -17.82 -2.36
C LYS A 310 19.74 -18.30 -3.02
N SER A 311 19.71 -19.45 -3.67
CA SER A 311 20.86 -19.99 -4.42
C SER A 311 21.24 -19.07 -5.58
N PHE A 312 20.26 -18.52 -6.29
CA PHE A 312 20.48 -17.52 -7.35
C PHE A 312 21.17 -16.26 -6.78
N PHE A 313 20.58 -15.62 -5.77
CA PHE A 313 21.14 -14.39 -5.20
C PHE A 313 22.55 -14.61 -4.61
N LYS A 314 22.75 -15.73 -3.91
CA LYS A 314 24.08 -16.08 -3.41
C LYS A 314 25.13 -16.16 -4.52
N LYS A 315 24.77 -16.79 -5.65
CA LYS A 315 25.64 -16.87 -6.83
C LYS A 315 25.95 -15.49 -7.39
N MET A 316 24.96 -14.63 -7.49
CA MET A 316 25.11 -13.26 -8.01
C MET A 316 25.93 -12.38 -7.07
N ASP A 317 25.75 -12.52 -5.75
CA ASP A 317 26.54 -11.79 -4.73
C ASP A 317 28.01 -12.23 -4.74
N GLU A 318 28.27 -13.53 -4.89
CA GLU A 318 29.63 -14.07 -5.05
C GLU A 318 30.32 -13.57 -6.33
N ALA A 319 29.56 -13.24 -7.37
CA ALA A 319 30.04 -12.61 -8.60
C ALA A 319 30.29 -11.09 -8.47
N GLY A 320 30.01 -10.49 -7.32
CA GLY A 320 30.26 -9.07 -7.03
C GLY A 320 29.03 -8.21 -6.80
N GLY A 321 27.84 -8.78 -6.88
CA GLY A 321 26.57 -8.09 -6.67
C GLY A 321 26.17 -7.17 -7.84
N PRO A 322 25.05 -6.43 -7.72
CA PRO A 322 24.57 -5.58 -8.80
C PRO A 322 25.40 -4.30 -8.96
N VAL A 323 25.74 -3.98 -10.21
CA VAL A 323 26.51 -2.77 -10.58
C VAL A 323 25.62 -1.53 -10.61
N ASN A 324 24.36 -1.69 -11.05
CA ASN A 324 23.42 -0.60 -11.26
C ASN A 324 22.60 -0.30 -10.00
N THR A 325 22.19 0.96 -9.85
CA THR A 325 21.28 1.41 -8.79
C THR A 325 20.11 2.14 -9.42
N TYR A 326 18.88 1.76 -9.01
CA TYR A 326 17.65 2.48 -9.33
C TYR A 326 17.14 3.17 -8.06
N VAL A 327 16.85 4.48 -8.14
CA VAL A 327 16.48 5.32 -6.98
C VAL A 327 15.02 5.72 -7.06
N GLY A 328 14.31 5.59 -5.95
CA GLY A 328 12.92 6.03 -5.81
C GLY A 328 11.89 4.89 -5.94
N GLU A 329 10.65 5.24 -6.29
CA GLU A 329 9.58 4.26 -6.46
C GLU A 329 9.76 3.40 -7.71
N LEU A 330 9.41 2.13 -7.64
CA LEU A 330 9.22 1.31 -8.83
C LEU A 330 7.78 1.55 -9.34
N TYR A 331 7.63 2.63 -10.09
CA TYR A 331 6.33 3.02 -10.65
C TYR A 331 5.94 2.08 -11.79
N PHE A 332 4.74 1.51 -11.70
CA PHE A 332 4.17 0.74 -12.80
C PHE A 332 3.42 1.68 -13.74
N ASN A 333 3.86 1.78 -14.99
CA ASN A 333 3.31 2.68 -16.00
C ASN A 333 2.00 2.20 -16.65
N ALA A 334 1.28 1.33 -15.97
CA ALA A 334 -0.05 0.84 -16.29
C ALA A 334 -0.86 0.70 -14.98
N HIS A 335 -2.10 0.21 -15.07
CA HIS A 335 -2.99 -0.05 -13.92
C HIS A 335 -3.27 1.17 -13.03
N ARG A 336 -3.31 2.37 -13.62
CA ARG A 336 -3.51 3.64 -12.91
C ARG A 336 -4.92 3.80 -12.34
N GLY A 337 -5.91 3.11 -12.90
CA GLY A 337 -7.28 3.07 -12.40
C GLY A 337 -7.41 2.38 -11.04
N THR A 338 -6.46 1.54 -10.67
CA THR A 338 -6.44 0.83 -9.39
C THR A 338 -6.36 1.76 -8.18
N TYR A 339 -5.84 2.96 -8.32
CA TYR A 339 -5.85 3.96 -7.25
C TYR A 339 -7.25 4.49 -6.91
N THR A 340 -8.25 4.24 -7.78
CA THR A 340 -9.61 4.77 -7.62
C THR A 340 -10.71 3.70 -7.65
N SER A 341 -10.58 2.65 -8.48
CA SER A 341 -11.58 1.58 -8.62
C SER A 341 -11.98 0.98 -7.27
N GLN A 342 -13.28 0.75 -7.04
CA GLN A 342 -13.82 0.24 -5.78
C GLN A 342 -13.51 1.18 -4.58
N ALA A 343 -13.87 2.44 -4.71
CA ALA A 343 -13.58 3.51 -3.74
C ALA A 343 -13.96 3.16 -2.30
N LYS A 344 -15.04 2.36 -2.08
CA LYS A 344 -15.47 1.95 -0.74
C LYS A 344 -14.49 0.98 -0.07
N VAL A 345 -13.83 0.12 -0.84
CA VAL A 345 -12.80 -0.80 -0.31
C VAL A 345 -11.59 0.01 0.19
N LYS A 346 -11.17 1.00 -0.57
CA LYS A 346 -10.08 1.92 -0.21
C LYS A 346 -10.41 2.74 1.03
N GLN A 347 -11.65 3.24 1.12
CA GLN A 347 -12.13 3.93 2.30
C GLN A 347 -12.11 3.05 3.55
N ASN A 348 -12.61 1.81 3.43
CA ASN A 348 -12.60 0.86 4.53
C ASN A 348 -11.16 0.49 4.94
N ASN A 349 -10.25 0.29 3.98
CA ASN A 349 -8.83 0.05 4.28
C ASN A 349 -8.25 1.19 5.15
N ARG A 350 -8.37 2.45 4.70
CA ARG A 350 -7.87 3.62 5.43
C ARG A 350 -8.45 3.71 6.85
N ARG A 351 -9.75 3.52 6.98
CA ARG A 351 -10.46 3.55 8.28
C ARG A 351 -10.07 2.41 9.19
N ALA A 352 -9.85 1.20 8.65
CA ALA A 352 -9.41 0.05 9.43
C ALA A 352 -7.99 0.23 9.98
N GLU A 353 -7.07 0.76 9.17
CA GLU A 353 -5.71 1.07 9.61
C GLU A 353 -5.70 2.06 10.78
N PHE A 354 -6.51 3.14 10.73
CA PHE A 354 -6.63 4.09 11.83
C PHE A 354 -7.31 3.48 13.06
N ALA A 355 -8.39 2.71 12.87
CA ALA A 355 -9.12 2.08 13.98
C ALA A 355 -8.26 1.06 14.75
N LEU A 356 -7.48 0.24 14.04
CA LEU A 356 -6.55 -0.73 14.64
C LEU A 356 -5.42 -0.03 15.39
N ARG A 357 -4.81 0.99 14.78
CA ARG A 357 -3.79 1.82 15.42
C ARG A 357 -4.29 2.44 16.72
N GLU A 358 -5.50 3.00 16.70
CA GLU A 358 -6.10 3.63 17.88
C GLU A 358 -6.45 2.60 18.96
N MET A 359 -7.02 1.47 18.59
CA MET A 359 -7.31 0.36 19.50
C MET A 359 -6.05 -0.11 20.23
N GLU A 360 -4.96 -0.33 19.50
CA GLU A 360 -3.69 -0.77 20.08
C GLU A 360 -3.09 0.28 21.02
N MET A 361 -3.16 1.56 20.66
CA MET A 361 -2.61 2.63 21.50
C MET A 361 -3.33 2.73 22.85
N TRP A 362 -4.66 2.73 22.86
CA TRP A 362 -5.42 2.79 24.11
C TRP A 362 -5.31 1.49 24.91
N GLY A 363 -5.22 0.35 24.24
CA GLY A 363 -4.92 -0.93 24.88
C GLY A 363 -3.52 -0.97 25.51
N ALA A 364 -2.51 -0.44 24.83
CA ALA A 364 -1.14 -0.31 25.35
C ALA A 364 -1.09 0.59 26.59
N PHE A 365 -1.80 1.72 26.57
CA PHE A 365 -1.89 2.58 27.76
C PHE A 365 -2.65 1.91 28.89
N GLY A 366 -3.71 1.17 28.58
CA GLY A 366 -4.44 0.35 29.55
C GLY A 366 -3.53 -0.65 30.26
N LEU A 367 -2.63 -1.34 29.54
CA LEU A 367 -1.62 -2.23 30.12
C LEU A 367 -0.75 -1.51 31.15
N CYS A 368 -0.29 -0.28 30.88
CA CYS A 368 0.47 0.53 31.83
C CYS A 368 -0.32 0.87 33.11
N LYS A 369 -1.64 0.69 33.11
CA LYS A 369 -2.55 0.90 34.26
C LYS A 369 -3.03 -0.41 34.90
N GLY A 370 -2.47 -1.57 34.49
CA GLY A 370 -2.86 -2.89 34.98
C GLY A 370 -4.12 -3.47 34.32
N ASN A 371 -4.62 -2.89 33.23
CA ASN A 371 -5.75 -3.43 32.48
C ASN A 371 -5.32 -4.55 31.52
N VAL A 372 -6.25 -5.41 31.11
CA VAL A 372 -6.00 -6.51 30.20
C VAL A 372 -6.09 -6.04 28.75
N TYR A 373 -5.12 -6.44 27.93
CA TYR A 373 -5.14 -6.26 26.48
C TYR A 373 -5.35 -7.60 25.76
N ASP A 374 -6.27 -7.63 24.79
CA ASP A 374 -6.62 -8.84 24.02
C ASP A 374 -5.75 -8.92 22.75
N SER A 375 -4.53 -9.46 22.92
CA SER A 375 -3.55 -9.61 21.82
C SER A 375 -4.04 -10.54 20.73
N GLU A 376 -4.77 -11.62 21.06
CA GLU A 376 -5.27 -12.60 20.07
C GLU A 376 -6.30 -11.96 19.14
N LYS A 377 -7.18 -11.17 19.72
CA LYS A 377 -8.16 -10.41 18.95
C LYS A 377 -7.47 -9.38 18.02
N ALA A 378 -6.49 -8.65 18.52
CA ALA A 378 -5.74 -7.68 17.73
C ALA A 378 -5.03 -8.35 16.55
N ASP A 379 -4.33 -9.48 16.78
CA ASP A 379 -3.68 -10.27 15.74
C ASP A 379 -4.67 -10.77 14.68
N ALA A 380 -5.85 -11.23 15.11
CA ALA A 380 -6.89 -11.70 14.19
C ALA A 380 -7.44 -10.56 13.32
N LEU A 381 -7.69 -9.39 13.91
CA LEU A 381 -8.17 -8.22 13.18
C LEU A 381 -7.13 -7.68 12.19
N TRP A 382 -5.86 -7.63 12.58
CA TRP A 382 -4.77 -7.27 11.67
C TRP A 382 -4.68 -8.25 10.50
N LYS A 383 -4.62 -9.56 10.75
CA LYS A 383 -4.54 -10.58 9.70
C LYS A 383 -5.72 -10.53 8.73
N GLU A 384 -6.94 -10.21 9.22
CA GLU A 384 -8.10 -10.01 8.36
C GLU A 384 -7.96 -8.78 7.48
N LEU A 385 -7.48 -7.63 8.01
CA LEU A 385 -7.19 -6.46 7.21
C LEU A 385 -6.10 -6.76 6.17
N LEU A 386 -4.97 -7.34 6.58
CA LEU A 386 -3.83 -7.65 5.72
C LEU A 386 -4.21 -8.60 4.57
N LEU A 387 -5.09 -9.57 4.82
CA LEU A 387 -5.66 -10.43 3.77
C LEU A 387 -6.39 -9.61 2.70
N ASN A 388 -7.19 -8.63 3.13
CA ASN A 388 -7.96 -7.76 2.23
C ASN A 388 -7.12 -6.66 1.57
N GLN A 389 -5.83 -6.54 1.88
CA GLN A 389 -4.86 -5.71 1.17
C GLN A 389 -4.21 -6.42 -0.02
N PHE A 390 -4.62 -7.66 -0.31
CA PHE A 390 -4.16 -8.42 -1.48
C PHE A 390 -4.30 -7.60 -2.78
N HIS A 391 -3.34 -7.79 -3.72
CA HIS A 391 -3.16 -6.91 -4.88
C HIS A 391 -4.29 -6.90 -5.91
N ASP A 392 -5.29 -7.79 -5.83
CA ASP A 392 -6.53 -7.72 -6.60
C ASP A 392 -7.76 -7.34 -5.78
N ILE A 393 -7.66 -7.31 -4.44
CA ILE A 393 -8.76 -6.83 -3.58
C ILE A 393 -8.68 -5.31 -3.38
N LEU A 394 -7.61 -4.81 -2.77
CA LEU A 394 -7.45 -3.38 -2.49
C LEU A 394 -7.44 -2.52 -3.76
N PRO A 395 -6.78 -2.90 -4.87
CA PRO A 395 -6.82 -2.19 -6.15
C PRO A 395 -8.18 -2.09 -6.82
N GLY A 396 -9.09 -3.00 -6.55
CA GLY A 396 -10.44 -2.93 -7.13
C GLY A 396 -10.62 -3.75 -8.41
N SER A 397 -9.80 -4.76 -8.65
CA SER A 397 -9.69 -5.53 -9.90
C SER A 397 -10.33 -6.91 -9.88
N SER A 398 -11.11 -7.23 -8.84
CA SER A 398 -11.82 -8.50 -8.67
C SER A 398 -13.29 -8.44 -9.10
N MET A 399 -13.97 -9.59 -9.07
CA MET A 399 -15.41 -9.71 -9.32
C MET A 399 -16.25 -9.13 -8.15
N GLY A 400 -17.49 -8.73 -8.39
CA GLY A 400 -18.37 -8.08 -7.43
C GLY A 400 -18.56 -8.80 -6.10
N ARG A 401 -18.65 -10.13 -6.09
CA ARG A 401 -18.77 -10.92 -4.87
C ARG A 401 -17.57 -10.74 -3.93
N VAL A 402 -16.37 -10.59 -4.46
CA VAL A 402 -15.16 -10.33 -3.65
C VAL A 402 -15.31 -9.03 -2.87
N TYR A 403 -15.87 -7.99 -3.49
CA TYR A 403 -16.08 -6.70 -2.84
C TYR A 403 -17.22 -6.70 -1.83
N GLU A 404 -18.27 -7.49 -2.04
CA GLU A 404 -19.29 -7.72 -1.00
C GLU A 404 -18.67 -8.35 0.24
N GLU A 405 -17.85 -9.40 0.06
CA GLU A 405 -17.15 -10.10 1.13
C GLU A 405 -16.11 -9.19 1.80
N ALA A 406 -15.27 -8.47 1.05
CA ALA A 406 -14.25 -7.56 1.56
C ALA A 406 -14.85 -6.39 2.36
N ARG A 407 -15.92 -5.76 1.85
CA ARG A 407 -16.61 -4.68 2.56
C ARG A 407 -17.18 -5.15 3.90
N LYS A 408 -17.72 -6.38 3.96
CA LYS A 408 -18.23 -6.98 5.20
C LYS A 408 -17.10 -7.31 6.17
N ALA A 409 -16.04 -7.93 5.69
CA ALA A 409 -14.90 -8.35 6.51
C ALA A 409 -14.18 -7.12 7.12
N VAL A 410 -13.74 -6.17 6.28
CA VAL A 410 -13.03 -4.98 6.75
C VAL A 410 -13.98 -4.04 7.52
N GLY A 411 -15.27 -3.97 7.18
CA GLY A 411 -16.29 -3.30 7.99
C GLY A 411 -16.39 -3.87 9.40
N GLY A 412 -16.34 -5.20 9.53
CA GLY A 412 -16.28 -5.90 10.81
C GLY A 412 -15.01 -5.61 11.63
N VAL A 413 -13.85 -5.48 10.94
CA VAL A 413 -12.59 -5.05 11.57
C VAL A 413 -12.76 -3.65 12.17
N ILE A 414 -13.25 -2.68 11.39
CA ILE A 414 -13.47 -1.30 11.84
C ILE A 414 -14.40 -1.25 13.07
N GLU A 415 -15.55 -1.91 12.98
CA GLU A 415 -16.53 -1.92 14.07
C GLU A 415 -15.96 -2.54 15.35
N THR A 416 -15.26 -3.68 15.22
CA THR A 416 -14.69 -4.39 16.37
C THR A 416 -13.54 -3.60 16.99
N ALA A 417 -12.64 -3.03 16.18
CA ALA A 417 -11.52 -2.23 16.64
C ALA A 417 -12.01 -0.96 17.35
N ASN A 418 -12.98 -0.27 16.78
CA ASN A 418 -13.58 0.93 17.38
C ASN A 418 -14.25 0.62 18.74
N LYS A 419 -15.05 -0.45 18.78
CA LYS A 419 -15.70 -0.89 20.02
C LYS A 419 -14.67 -1.27 21.10
N GLN A 420 -13.58 -1.93 20.70
CA GLN A 420 -12.53 -2.31 21.64
C GLN A 420 -11.75 -1.08 22.14
N ALA A 421 -11.49 -0.09 21.26
CA ALA A 421 -10.89 1.19 21.65
C ALA A 421 -11.77 1.94 22.66
N ASP A 422 -13.09 1.98 22.42
CA ASP A 422 -14.05 2.59 23.37
C ASP A 422 -14.03 1.88 24.74
N ILE A 423 -13.91 0.55 24.76
CA ILE A 423 -13.77 -0.22 26.03
C ILE A 423 -12.48 0.18 26.74
N TYR A 424 -11.35 0.22 26.05
CA TYR A 424 -10.07 0.61 26.67
C TYR A 424 -10.09 2.04 27.21
N MET A 425 -10.62 3.00 26.44
CA MET A 425 -10.76 4.39 26.90
C MET A 425 -11.73 4.51 28.10
N SER A 426 -12.84 3.77 28.08
CA SER A 426 -13.80 3.77 29.18
C SER A 426 -13.23 3.24 30.50
N GLN A 427 -12.19 2.42 30.46
CA GLN A 427 -11.47 1.94 31.65
C GLN A 427 -10.53 3.02 32.25
N LEU A 428 -10.25 4.09 31.50
CA LEU A 428 -9.37 5.19 31.92
C LEU A 428 -10.13 6.33 32.62
N VAL A 429 -11.44 6.38 32.49
CA VAL A 429 -12.29 7.45 33.04
C VAL A 429 -13.14 6.97 34.20
N THR A 430 -13.43 7.87 35.16
CA THR A 430 -14.44 7.63 36.21
C THR A 430 -15.85 7.80 35.66
N LYS A 431 -16.84 7.15 36.29
CA LYS A 431 -18.26 7.27 35.87
C LYS A 431 -18.87 8.56 36.40
N GLU A 432 -18.84 9.63 35.62
CA GLU A 432 -19.43 10.94 35.88
C GLU A 432 -20.20 11.42 34.66
N ASN A 433 -20.93 12.55 34.77
CA ASN A 433 -21.69 13.15 33.64
C ASN A 433 -20.85 14.06 32.75
N ASP A 434 -19.54 14.07 32.96
CA ASP A 434 -18.58 14.84 32.19
C ASP A 434 -18.22 14.13 30.89
N VAL A 435 -17.53 14.83 30.01
CA VAL A 435 -17.10 14.32 28.71
C VAL A 435 -15.60 14.39 28.58
N THR A 436 -14.96 13.27 28.31
CA THR A 436 -13.53 13.21 28.01
C THR A 436 -13.31 13.05 26.52
N LEU A 437 -12.46 13.91 25.95
CA LEU A 437 -12.04 13.88 24.55
C LEU A 437 -10.64 13.29 24.46
N PHE A 438 -10.47 12.29 23.61
CA PHE A 438 -9.22 11.56 23.39
C PHE A 438 -8.60 11.89 22.06
N ASN A 439 -7.28 12.10 22.04
CA ASN A 439 -6.44 12.34 20.87
C ASN A 439 -5.39 11.23 20.74
N SER A 440 -5.44 10.46 19.69
CA SER A 440 -4.50 9.36 19.44
C SER A 440 -3.22 9.78 18.69
N PHE A 441 -3.04 11.06 18.36
CA PHE A 441 -1.85 11.52 17.65
C PHE A 441 -0.76 12.05 18.57
N GLY A 442 0.51 11.88 18.17
CA GLY A 442 1.70 12.32 18.92
C GLY A 442 1.91 13.85 18.94
N PHE A 443 0.93 14.64 18.52
CA PHE A 443 0.94 16.10 18.52
C PHE A 443 -0.34 16.69 19.11
N GLU A 444 -0.24 17.90 19.67
CA GLU A 444 -1.37 18.68 20.17
C GLU A 444 -2.38 18.95 19.05
N ARG A 445 -3.64 18.82 19.35
CA ARG A 445 -4.74 18.99 18.42
C ARG A 445 -5.67 20.11 18.84
N LYS A 446 -5.94 21.07 17.91
CA LYS A 446 -6.93 22.16 18.09
C LYS A 446 -8.01 21.95 17.04
N THR A 447 -9.24 21.70 17.49
CA THR A 447 -10.31 21.31 16.57
C THR A 447 -11.70 21.61 17.12
N VAL A 448 -12.68 21.65 16.21
CA VAL A 448 -14.10 21.68 16.56
C VAL A 448 -14.56 20.26 16.88
N VAL A 449 -15.22 20.08 18.01
CA VAL A 449 -15.87 18.82 18.41
C VAL A 449 -17.36 19.02 18.67
N GLU A 450 -18.13 17.95 18.51
CA GLU A 450 -19.54 17.93 18.87
C GLU A 450 -19.68 17.46 20.31
N LEU A 451 -20.51 18.20 21.09
CA LEU A 451 -20.77 17.91 22.49
C LEU A 451 -22.25 17.59 22.73
N PRO A 452 -22.59 16.86 23.81
CA PRO A 452 -23.97 16.66 24.22
C PRO A 452 -24.67 17.97 24.52
N GLU A 453 -25.98 18.01 24.41
CA GLU A 453 -26.83 19.22 24.65
C GLU A 453 -26.61 19.84 26.03
N ALA A 454 -26.22 19.06 27.04
CA ALA A 454 -25.89 19.54 28.39
C ALA A 454 -24.80 20.62 28.41
N PHE A 455 -23.98 20.73 27.34
CA PHE A 455 -22.92 21.73 27.20
C PHE A 455 -23.37 23.01 26.46
N ALA A 456 -24.64 23.13 26.08
CA ALA A 456 -25.12 24.25 25.29
C ALA A 456 -24.90 25.63 25.93
N ASP A 457 -24.90 25.71 27.25
CA ASP A 457 -24.65 26.93 28.03
C ASP A 457 -23.16 27.28 28.17
N GLY A 458 -22.25 26.38 27.82
CA GLY A 458 -20.81 26.53 27.90
C GLY A 458 -20.07 25.30 28.46
N ALA A 459 -18.77 25.32 28.37
CA ALA A 459 -17.86 24.28 28.90
C ALA A 459 -16.61 24.90 29.51
N LYS A 460 -15.98 24.17 30.44
CA LYS A 460 -14.61 24.42 30.90
C LYS A 460 -13.85 23.09 30.97
N THR A 461 -12.54 23.13 30.93
CA THR A 461 -11.74 21.95 31.19
C THR A 461 -11.88 21.55 32.68
N PHE A 462 -11.49 20.31 33.00
CA PHE A 462 -11.46 19.85 34.39
C PHE A 462 -10.58 20.74 35.28
N GLU A 463 -9.51 21.31 34.72
CA GLU A 463 -8.58 22.25 35.38
C GLU A 463 -9.16 23.67 35.50
N GLY A 464 -10.33 23.95 34.91
CA GLY A 464 -11.08 25.21 35.06
C GLY A 464 -10.91 26.23 33.92
N GLU A 465 -10.20 25.90 32.81
CA GLU A 465 -10.05 26.75 31.65
C GLU A 465 -11.37 26.82 30.83
N GLU A 466 -11.82 28.01 30.50
CA GLU A 466 -13.04 28.18 29.69
C GLU A 466 -12.83 27.76 28.26
N VAL A 467 -13.79 27.01 27.70
CA VAL A 467 -13.80 26.53 26.31
C VAL A 467 -14.84 27.31 25.50
N PHE A 468 -14.51 27.67 24.25
CA PHE A 468 -15.45 28.31 23.36
C PHE A 468 -16.48 27.28 22.88
N VAL A 469 -17.77 27.51 23.20
CA VAL A 469 -18.89 26.64 22.87
C VAL A 469 -19.97 27.46 22.17
N GLU A 470 -20.59 26.87 21.17
CA GLU A 470 -21.70 27.46 20.42
C GLU A 470 -22.75 26.43 20.03
N LYS A 471 -24.03 26.79 20.13
CA LYS A 471 -25.12 25.98 19.61
C LYS A 471 -25.35 26.34 18.13
N THR A 472 -25.18 25.38 17.26
CA THR A 472 -25.30 25.52 15.80
C THR A 472 -26.47 24.69 15.25
N PRO A 473 -26.84 24.82 13.97
CA PRO A 473 -27.82 23.93 13.33
C PRO A 473 -27.39 22.45 13.33
N PHE A 474 -26.10 22.17 13.57
CA PHE A 474 -25.52 20.82 13.59
C PHE A 474 -25.24 20.32 15.02
N GLY A 475 -25.87 20.89 16.04
CA GLY A 475 -25.68 20.54 17.46
C GLY A 475 -24.76 21.51 18.20
N VAL A 476 -24.41 21.13 19.43
CA VAL A 476 -23.49 21.92 20.27
C VAL A 476 -22.06 21.65 19.83
N LYS A 477 -21.33 22.69 19.48
CA LYS A 477 -19.94 22.63 19.03
C LYS A 477 -19.00 23.33 19.99
N ALA A 478 -17.80 22.78 20.17
CA ALA A 478 -16.77 23.40 21.00
C ALA A 478 -15.43 23.43 20.27
N TRP A 479 -14.66 24.52 20.49
CA TRP A 479 -13.26 24.62 20.06
C TRP A 479 -12.36 24.19 21.19
N VAL A 480 -11.66 23.04 21.01
CA VAL A 480 -10.90 22.40 22.08
C VAL A 480 -9.45 22.18 21.70
N THR A 481 -8.59 22.24 22.71
CA THR A 481 -7.19 21.82 22.63
C THR A 481 -7.05 20.48 23.36
N ILE A 482 -6.53 19.46 22.68
CA ILE A 482 -6.36 18.10 23.22
C ILE A 482 -4.87 17.75 23.17
N PRO A 483 -4.26 17.31 24.31
CA PRO A 483 -2.83 17.01 24.36
C PRO A 483 -2.43 15.83 23.45
N PRO A 484 -1.13 15.73 23.08
CA PRO A 484 -0.60 14.63 22.28
C PRO A 484 -0.81 13.28 22.96
N CYS A 485 -1.23 12.24 22.21
CA CYS A 485 -1.49 10.90 22.75
C CYS A 485 -2.14 10.97 24.13
N GLY A 486 -3.25 11.69 24.25
CA GLY A 486 -3.78 12.04 25.57
C GLY A 486 -5.26 12.40 25.55
N ALA A 487 -5.71 12.97 26.66
CA ALA A 487 -7.11 13.32 26.83
C ALA A 487 -7.30 14.62 27.62
N VAL A 488 -8.43 15.25 27.40
CA VAL A 488 -8.94 16.40 28.18
C VAL A 488 -10.39 16.19 28.51
N THR A 489 -10.76 16.41 29.79
CA THR A 489 -12.15 16.35 30.24
C THR A 489 -12.78 17.73 30.18
N LEU A 490 -14.00 17.80 29.65
CA LEU A 490 -14.87 18.98 29.66
C LEU A 490 -16.02 18.80 30.65
N VAL A 491 -16.27 19.86 31.41
CA VAL A 491 -17.33 19.94 32.43
C VAL A 491 -18.33 21.00 31.96
N PRO A 492 -19.65 20.76 32.07
CA PRO A 492 -20.63 21.78 31.74
C PRO A 492 -20.43 23.04 32.64
N TYR A 493 -20.48 24.19 31.98
CA TYR A 493 -20.25 25.49 32.68
C TYR A 493 -21.18 26.56 32.12
N LYS A 494 -21.77 27.34 32.97
CA LYS A 494 -22.67 28.41 32.60
C LYS A 494 -21.88 29.70 32.36
N LYS A 495 -21.66 30.04 31.07
CA LYS A 495 -20.91 31.23 30.65
C LYS A 495 -21.78 32.48 30.70
N LYS A 496 -21.23 33.63 31.11
CA LYS A 496 -21.80 34.93 30.83
C LYS A 496 -21.50 35.29 29.37
N ASN A 497 -22.56 35.50 28.56
CA ASN A 497 -22.50 35.72 27.12
C ASN A 497 -21.37 36.66 26.65
N VAL A 498 -20.53 36.20 25.73
CA VAL A 498 -19.75 37.08 24.84
C VAL A 498 -20.04 36.60 23.39
N GLU A 499 -20.86 37.37 22.68
CA GLU A 499 -21.13 37.17 21.26
C GLU A 499 -19.94 37.66 20.44
N GLN A 500 -18.98 36.81 20.14
CA GLN A 500 -17.99 37.08 19.12
C GLN A 500 -17.94 35.92 18.13
N LYS A 501 -18.44 36.16 16.89
CA LYS A 501 -18.32 35.17 15.82
C LYS A 501 -16.85 34.92 15.52
N ALA A 502 -16.41 33.67 15.61
CA ALA A 502 -15.03 33.28 15.31
C ALA A 502 -14.78 33.18 13.78
N VAL A 503 -15.84 32.76 13.04
CA VAL A 503 -15.86 32.77 11.57
C VAL A 503 -17.06 33.58 11.10
N SER A 504 -16.83 34.58 10.27
CA SER A 504 -17.90 35.38 9.63
C SER A 504 -18.21 34.85 8.24
N ALA A 505 -19.46 34.90 7.84
CA ALA A 505 -19.91 34.61 6.48
C ALA A 505 -20.81 35.73 5.97
N GLU A 506 -20.51 36.23 4.77
CA GLU A 506 -21.25 37.30 4.13
C GLU A 506 -21.73 36.89 2.73
N LYS A 507 -23.00 37.08 2.42
CA LYS A 507 -23.53 36.89 1.07
C LYS A 507 -23.13 38.08 0.20
N THR A 508 -22.53 37.79 -0.96
CA THR A 508 -22.11 38.75 -1.96
C THR A 508 -22.97 38.62 -3.23
N THR A 509 -22.79 39.50 -4.19
CA THR A 509 -23.47 39.43 -5.51
C THR A 509 -23.13 38.14 -6.25
N ASP A 510 -21.91 37.63 -6.09
CA ASP A 510 -21.32 36.55 -6.86
C ASP A 510 -21.24 35.21 -6.09
N GLY A 511 -21.59 35.24 -4.78
CA GLY A 511 -21.55 34.05 -3.94
C GLY A 511 -21.50 34.35 -2.45
N ILE A 512 -20.59 33.73 -1.72
CA ILE A 512 -20.43 33.85 -0.27
C ILE A 512 -18.93 34.06 0.06
N ALA A 513 -18.64 35.06 0.91
CA ALA A 513 -17.32 35.25 1.48
C ALA A 513 -17.26 34.71 2.91
N LEU A 514 -16.21 33.96 3.24
CA LEU A 514 -15.92 33.46 4.58
C LEU A 514 -14.63 34.10 5.10
N GLU A 515 -14.58 34.41 6.39
CA GLU A 515 -13.36 34.95 7.01
C GLU A 515 -13.24 34.47 8.46
N ASN A 516 -12.04 33.99 8.81
CA ASN A 516 -11.63 33.75 10.21
C ASN A 516 -10.35 34.51 10.55
N SER A 517 -9.66 34.13 11.61
CA SER A 517 -8.38 34.76 12.02
C SER A 517 -7.23 34.52 11.01
N GLN A 518 -7.28 33.44 10.21
CA GLN A 518 -6.18 32.96 9.38
C GLN A 518 -6.37 33.27 7.89
N VAL A 519 -7.60 33.11 7.39
CA VAL A 519 -7.89 33.13 5.94
C VAL A 519 -9.11 33.96 5.61
N ARG A 520 -9.14 34.48 4.37
CA ARG A 520 -10.33 35.01 3.69
C ARG A 520 -10.57 34.20 2.43
N VAL A 521 -11.80 33.68 2.28
CA VAL A 521 -12.19 32.78 1.18
C VAL A 521 -13.41 33.33 0.46
N LYS A 522 -13.42 33.30 -0.87
CA LYS A 522 -14.62 33.63 -1.67
C LYS A 522 -15.07 32.38 -2.42
N ILE A 523 -16.36 32.08 -2.34
CA ILE A 523 -16.99 30.91 -2.96
C ILE A 523 -18.12 31.44 -3.87
N ASN A 524 -18.11 31.05 -5.15
CA ASN A 524 -19.10 31.46 -6.12
C ASN A 524 -20.41 30.65 -6.01
N LYS A 525 -21.40 30.98 -6.86
CA LYS A 525 -22.72 30.31 -6.88
C LYS A 525 -22.68 28.85 -7.31
N LYS A 526 -21.57 28.37 -7.85
CA LYS A 526 -21.33 26.96 -8.19
C LYS A 526 -20.65 26.15 -7.08
N GLY A 527 -20.30 26.78 -5.96
CA GLY A 527 -19.56 26.14 -4.87
C GLY A 527 -18.06 26.06 -5.15
N GLU A 528 -17.55 26.75 -6.16
CA GLU A 528 -16.13 26.82 -6.49
C GLU A 528 -15.48 27.95 -5.71
N VAL A 529 -14.24 27.74 -5.26
CA VAL A 529 -13.47 28.74 -4.49
C VAL A 529 -12.71 29.65 -5.44
N THR A 530 -13.11 30.90 -5.55
CA THR A 530 -12.55 31.88 -6.48
C THR A 530 -11.45 32.75 -5.87
N SER A 531 -11.23 32.66 -4.55
CA SER A 531 -10.15 33.34 -3.84
C SER A 531 -9.88 32.63 -2.53
N PHE A 532 -8.61 32.43 -2.21
CA PHE A 532 -8.12 31.90 -0.95
C PHE A 532 -6.88 32.69 -0.48
N VAL A 533 -7.10 33.63 0.43
CA VAL A 533 -6.05 34.56 0.88
C VAL A 533 -5.62 34.21 2.29
N LEU A 534 -4.32 34.01 2.51
CA LEU A 534 -3.73 33.97 3.85
C LEU A 534 -3.62 35.42 4.39
N LYS A 535 -4.22 35.67 5.55
CA LYS A 535 -4.30 37.02 6.12
C LYS A 535 -2.96 37.53 6.62
N GLU A 536 -2.08 36.66 7.08
CA GLU A 536 -0.76 36.97 7.59
C GLU A 536 0.10 37.71 6.53
N SER A 537 0.10 37.17 5.30
CA SER A 537 0.91 37.70 4.19
C SER A 537 0.10 38.55 3.20
N GLY A 538 -1.23 38.43 3.20
CA GLY A 538 -2.11 38.99 2.16
C GLY A 538 -2.02 38.23 0.81
N ARG A 539 -1.34 37.07 0.74
CA ARG A 539 -1.12 36.29 -0.49
C ARG A 539 -2.37 35.56 -0.93
N GLU A 540 -2.70 35.68 -2.23
CA GLU A 540 -3.71 34.89 -2.92
C GLU A 540 -3.12 33.56 -3.39
N PHE A 541 -3.80 32.44 -3.09
CA PHE A 541 -3.37 31.11 -3.48
C PHE A 541 -4.19 30.49 -4.61
N ALA A 542 -5.36 31.04 -4.93
CA ALA A 542 -6.12 30.60 -6.09
C ALA A 542 -5.59 31.25 -7.37
N ALA A 543 -5.02 30.45 -8.27
CA ALA A 543 -4.64 30.94 -9.60
C ALA A 543 -5.84 30.99 -10.56
N ASP A 544 -6.81 30.10 -10.35
CA ASP A 544 -8.12 30.04 -10.97
C ASP A 544 -9.08 29.40 -9.93
N ALA A 545 -10.32 29.14 -10.28
CA ALA A 545 -11.29 28.56 -9.38
C ALA A 545 -10.84 27.17 -8.88
N LEU A 546 -10.84 26.97 -7.53
CA LEU A 546 -10.53 25.72 -6.87
C LEU A 546 -11.82 24.93 -6.59
N ASN A 547 -11.71 23.64 -6.37
CA ASN A 547 -12.85 22.73 -6.15
C ASN A 547 -13.76 22.63 -7.37
N CYS A 548 -13.19 22.66 -8.58
CA CYS A 548 -13.94 22.50 -9.82
C CYS A 548 -14.08 21.02 -10.17
N PHE A 549 -15.28 20.54 -10.37
CA PHE A 549 -15.53 19.17 -10.81
C PHE A 549 -15.31 19.03 -12.31
N HIS A 550 -14.48 18.06 -12.68
CA HIS A 550 -14.21 17.63 -14.05
C HIS A 550 -14.73 16.22 -14.25
N PHE A 551 -15.55 16.03 -15.29
CA PHE A 551 -16.21 14.78 -15.59
C PHE A 551 -15.75 14.28 -16.94
N TYR A 552 -15.22 13.06 -17.00
CA TYR A 552 -14.62 12.51 -18.21
C TYR A 552 -15.27 11.19 -18.62
N LYS A 553 -15.24 10.89 -19.92
CA LYS A 553 -15.42 9.54 -20.41
C LYS A 553 -14.16 8.73 -20.10
N ASP A 554 -14.32 7.53 -19.53
CA ASP A 554 -13.25 6.62 -19.11
C ASP A 554 -13.49 5.22 -19.67
N VAL A 555 -12.92 4.95 -20.85
CA VAL A 555 -13.02 3.67 -21.56
C VAL A 555 -11.62 3.27 -21.96
N PRO A 556 -10.87 2.65 -21.07
CA PRO A 556 -9.49 2.21 -21.38
C PRO A 556 -9.50 1.12 -22.43
N ARG A 557 -8.43 1.07 -23.24
CA ARG A 557 -8.26 0.08 -24.33
C ARG A 557 -8.23 -1.36 -23.84
N MET A 558 -7.69 -1.57 -22.63
CA MET A 558 -7.54 -2.88 -21.99
C MET A 558 -7.74 -2.74 -20.49
N PHE A 559 -8.08 -3.83 -19.81
CA PHE A 559 -8.08 -3.93 -18.34
C PHE A 559 -8.93 -2.86 -17.63
N ASP A 560 -10.22 -2.85 -17.88
CA ASP A 560 -11.16 -1.79 -17.52
C ASP A 560 -11.07 -1.31 -16.07
N ALA A 561 -11.10 -2.23 -15.06
CA ALA A 561 -10.96 -1.83 -13.66
C ALA A 561 -9.55 -1.35 -13.30
N TRP A 562 -8.54 -1.85 -14.02
CA TRP A 562 -7.13 -1.57 -13.71
C TRP A 562 -6.65 -0.25 -14.29
N ASP A 563 -7.07 0.12 -15.51
CA ASP A 563 -6.43 1.19 -16.24
C ASP A 563 -7.24 2.47 -16.41
N ILE A 564 -6.52 3.57 -16.63
CA ILE A 564 -6.98 4.84 -17.17
C ILE A 564 -6.02 5.18 -18.31
N ASP A 565 -6.55 5.42 -19.51
CA ASP A 565 -5.74 5.81 -20.66
C ASP A 565 -5.33 7.30 -20.57
N SER A 566 -4.14 7.65 -21.07
CA SER A 566 -3.58 9.00 -20.97
C SER A 566 -4.40 10.08 -21.67
N ASN A 567 -5.20 9.69 -22.66
CA ASN A 567 -6.04 10.59 -23.48
C ASN A 567 -7.42 10.88 -22.85
N TYR A 568 -7.70 10.44 -21.62
CA TYR A 568 -9.00 10.71 -20.97
C TYR A 568 -9.35 12.21 -20.92
N ARG A 569 -8.33 13.08 -20.81
CA ARG A 569 -8.48 14.54 -20.77
C ARG A 569 -9.10 15.13 -22.05
N GLU A 570 -8.93 14.48 -23.19
CA GLU A 570 -9.51 14.86 -24.48
C GLU A 570 -11.00 14.51 -24.57
N GLN A 571 -11.52 13.81 -23.55
CA GLN A 571 -12.90 13.30 -23.50
C GLN A 571 -13.68 13.90 -22.33
N GLU A 572 -13.45 15.19 -22.02
CA GLU A 572 -14.18 15.91 -20.98
C GLU A 572 -15.64 16.11 -21.37
N LEU A 573 -16.52 15.90 -20.42
CA LEU A 573 -17.97 16.02 -20.52
C LEU A 573 -18.45 17.24 -19.73
N GLU A 574 -19.75 17.53 -19.79
CA GLU A 574 -20.34 18.59 -18.97
C GLU A 574 -20.11 18.31 -17.47
N GLY A 575 -19.53 19.27 -16.76
CA GLY A 575 -19.28 19.19 -15.33
C GLY A 575 -20.57 19.31 -14.49
N ALA A 576 -20.46 19.89 -13.30
CA ALA A 576 -21.61 20.04 -12.41
C ALA A 576 -22.66 21.02 -12.96
N PHE A 577 -23.93 20.66 -12.89
CA PHE A 577 -25.09 21.48 -13.31
C PHE A 577 -26.22 21.44 -12.28
N ASP A 578 -27.24 22.30 -12.44
CA ASP A 578 -28.34 22.50 -11.48
C ASP A 578 -27.82 22.81 -10.07
N VAL A 579 -26.72 23.61 -9.97
CA VAL A 579 -26.04 23.86 -8.72
C VAL A 579 -26.78 24.93 -7.88
N CYS A 580 -26.98 24.63 -6.60
CA CYS A 580 -27.51 25.55 -5.59
C CYS A 580 -26.54 25.65 -4.41
N THR A 581 -26.23 26.85 -4.01
CA THR A 581 -25.27 27.17 -2.90
C THR A 581 -26.01 27.96 -1.82
N GLU A 582 -25.97 27.50 -0.57
CA GLU A 582 -26.66 28.06 0.58
C GLU A 582 -25.75 28.19 1.79
N LEU A 583 -25.78 29.34 2.47
CA LEU A 583 -25.15 29.51 3.78
C LEU A 583 -26.04 28.88 4.85
N VAL A 584 -25.50 27.88 5.57
CA VAL A 584 -26.25 27.13 6.59
C VAL A 584 -25.90 27.60 8.01
N ALA A 585 -24.64 27.91 8.27
CA ALA A 585 -24.15 28.33 9.58
C ALA A 585 -22.96 29.27 9.46
N ASP A 586 -22.77 30.12 10.47
CA ASP A 586 -21.57 30.90 10.75
C ASP A 586 -21.37 30.98 12.27
N GLY A 587 -20.18 31.29 12.75
CA GLY A 587 -19.88 31.36 14.19
C GLY A 587 -18.59 30.58 14.53
N ILE A 588 -18.66 29.45 15.26
CA ILE A 588 -17.50 28.60 15.56
C ILE A 588 -16.94 27.96 14.29
N GLU A 589 -17.79 27.63 13.35
CA GLU A 589 -17.49 27.23 11.99
C GLU A 589 -18.48 27.91 11.03
N ALA A 590 -18.02 28.23 9.81
CA ALA A 590 -18.93 28.60 8.71
C ALA A 590 -19.16 27.37 7.85
N VAL A 591 -20.43 27.14 7.49
CA VAL A 591 -20.86 25.99 6.69
C VAL A 591 -21.71 26.44 5.52
N ILE A 592 -21.25 26.12 4.32
CA ILE A 592 -21.97 26.34 3.07
C ILE A 592 -22.41 24.98 2.55
N LYS A 593 -23.68 24.82 2.21
CA LYS A 593 -24.23 23.63 1.54
C LYS A 593 -24.28 23.88 0.03
N VAL A 594 -23.73 22.98 -0.72
CA VAL A 594 -23.80 22.94 -2.18
C VAL A 594 -24.50 21.66 -2.61
N THR A 595 -25.50 21.78 -3.48
CA THR A 595 -26.18 20.62 -4.09
C THR A 595 -26.16 20.76 -5.60
N GLY A 596 -26.07 19.66 -6.33
CA GLY A 596 -26.04 19.68 -7.78
C GLY A 596 -26.10 18.29 -8.39
N LYS A 597 -25.90 18.23 -9.70
CA LYS A 597 -25.86 17.00 -10.49
C LYS A 597 -24.57 16.92 -11.30
N ILE A 598 -24.11 15.72 -11.57
CA ILE A 598 -23.00 15.41 -12.48
C ILE A 598 -23.40 14.15 -13.25
N GLY A 599 -23.57 14.26 -14.58
CA GLY A 599 -24.12 13.15 -15.38
C GLY A 599 -25.49 12.70 -14.86
N ASN A 600 -25.62 11.42 -14.51
CA ASN A 600 -26.84 10.83 -13.91
C ASN A 600 -26.82 10.86 -12.36
N SER A 601 -25.75 11.36 -11.78
CA SER A 601 -25.48 11.34 -10.34
C SER A 601 -25.87 12.65 -9.68
N SER A 602 -26.28 12.60 -8.41
CA SER A 602 -26.52 13.80 -7.59
C SER A 602 -25.49 13.91 -6.48
N TYR A 603 -25.16 15.13 -6.08
CA TYR A 603 -24.25 15.36 -4.97
C TYR A 603 -24.74 16.40 -3.98
N THR A 604 -24.28 16.25 -2.75
CA THR A 604 -24.35 17.25 -1.68
C THR A 604 -22.96 17.43 -1.11
N GLN A 605 -22.52 18.68 -1.01
CA GLN A 605 -21.23 19.04 -0.42
C GLN A 605 -21.41 20.09 0.65
N TYR A 606 -20.80 19.90 1.83
CA TYR A 606 -20.69 20.90 2.87
C TYR A 606 -19.27 21.46 2.87
N ILE A 607 -19.14 22.73 2.51
CA ILE A 607 -17.87 23.45 2.57
C ILE A 607 -17.77 24.08 3.96
N ARG A 608 -16.72 23.72 4.73
CA ARG A 608 -16.56 24.10 6.13
C ARG A 608 -15.25 24.85 6.36
N LEU A 609 -15.34 25.97 7.05
CA LEU A 609 -14.20 26.72 7.58
C LEU A 609 -14.35 26.86 9.09
N ALA A 610 -13.45 26.28 9.85
CA ALA A 610 -13.48 26.33 11.31
C ALA A 610 -12.74 27.55 11.87
N LYS A 611 -13.02 27.85 13.13
CA LYS A 611 -12.28 28.83 13.93
C LYS A 611 -10.77 28.58 13.84
N ASP A 612 -9.97 29.61 13.63
CA ASP A 612 -8.50 29.60 13.62
C ASP A 612 -7.84 28.57 12.67
N SER A 613 -8.61 27.99 11.73
CA SER A 613 -8.13 26.99 10.77
C SER A 613 -7.72 27.65 9.44
N ARG A 614 -6.62 27.17 8.83
CA ARG A 614 -6.28 27.46 7.43
C ARG A 614 -6.89 26.44 6.47
N ARG A 615 -7.46 25.34 6.98
CA ARG A 615 -8.00 24.24 6.21
C ARG A 615 -9.47 24.48 5.87
N LEU A 616 -9.78 24.49 4.57
CA LEU A 616 -11.14 24.51 4.03
C LEU A 616 -11.53 23.07 3.66
N GLU A 617 -12.54 22.53 4.31
CA GLU A 617 -12.97 21.14 4.14
C GLU A 617 -14.18 21.05 3.21
N PHE A 618 -14.22 19.99 2.38
CA PHE A 618 -15.27 19.65 1.42
C PHE A 618 -15.84 18.27 1.76
N ASP A 619 -16.81 18.25 2.67
CA ASP A 619 -17.52 17.03 3.10
C ASP A 619 -18.60 16.68 2.06
N THR A 620 -18.36 15.63 1.28
CA THR A 620 -19.05 15.37 0.03
C THR A 620 -19.75 14.01 0.05
N THR A 621 -21.03 14.02 -0.32
CA THR A 621 -21.82 12.81 -0.58
C THR A 621 -22.26 12.82 -2.04
N ILE A 622 -22.02 11.71 -2.76
CA ILE A 622 -22.42 11.51 -4.17
C ILE A 622 -23.22 10.21 -4.28
N ASP A 623 -24.43 10.27 -4.82
CA ASP A 623 -25.19 9.10 -5.27
C ASP A 623 -24.76 8.78 -6.71
N TRP A 624 -23.70 7.95 -6.82
CA TRP A 624 -23.02 7.68 -8.09
C TRP A 624 -23.75 6.64 -8.94
N LYS A 625 -24.07 7.00 -10.18
CA LYS A 625 -24.91 6.20 -11.10
C LYS A 625 -24.37 6.25 -12.54
N GLU A 626 -23.09 5.98 -12.67
CA GLU A 626 -22.36 6.16 -13.93
C GLU A 626 -21.84 4.83 -14.48
N LEU A 627 -21.47 4.86 -15.76
CA LEU A 627 -20.79 3.77 -16.43
C LEU A 627 -19.69 4.35 -17.31
N HIS A 628 -18.45 3.84 -17.18
CA HIS A 628 -17.28 4.33 -17.90
C HIS A 628 -17.10 5.85 -17.78
N ARG A 629 -17.10 6.33 -16.54
CA ARG A 629 -16.92 7.75 -16.20
C ARG A 629 -15.85 7.90 -15.13
N LEU A 630 -15.13 9.01 -15.20
CA LEU A 630 -14.11 9.44 -14.25
C LEU A 630 -14.48 10.83 -13.73
N LEU A 631 -14.50 11.01 -12.42
CA LEU A 631 -14.75 12.28 -11.76
C LEU A 631 -13.50 12.73 -11.01
N LYS A 632 -13.06 13.96 -11.30
CA LYS A 632 -11.95 14.62 -10.60
C LYS A 632 -12.40 15.98 -10.05
N THR A 633 -11.65 16.51 -9.09
CA THR A 633 -11.76 17.90 -8.63
C THR A 633 -10.40 18.57 -8.76
N SER A 634 -10.36 19.80 -9.27
CA SER A 634 -9.13 20.53 -9.53
C SER A 634 -8.90 21.70 -8.59
N PHE A 635 -7.62 21.96 -8.30
CA PHE A 635 -7.13 23.03 -7.46
C PHE A 635 -5.92 23.71 -8.15
N PRO A 636 -6.16 24.63 -9.11
CA PRO A 636 -5.10 25.43 -9.74
C PRO A 636 -4.60 26.49 -8.77
N VAL A 637 -3.36 26.36 -8.31
CA VAL A 637 -2.77 27.19 -7.25
C VAL A 637 -1.74 28.19 -7.79
N ALA A 638 -1.62 29.33 -7.15
CA ALA A 638 -0.63 30.36 -7.48
C ALA A 638 0.77 30.00 -6.91
N VAL A 639 1.22 28.78 -7.21
CA VAL A 639 2.53 28.23 -6.81
C VAL A 639 3.19 27.63 -8.04
N TYR A 640 4.44 27.99 -8.30
CA TYR A 640 5.25 27.37 -9.34
C TYR A 640 6.10 26.27 -8.75
N ALA A 641 5.91 25.04 -9.23
CA ALA A 641 6.72 23.89 -8.83
C ALA A 641 6.91 22.93 -10.00
N GLU A 642 8.16 22.58 -10.31
CA GLU A 642 8.50 21.59 -11.34
C GLU A 642 8.15 20.17 -10.90
N ASN A 643 8.13 19.93 -9.58
CA ASN A 643 7.75 18.67 -8.97
C ASN A 643 6.74 18.93 -7.86
N GLY A 644 5.70 18.10 -7.81
CA GLY A 644 4.78 18.07 -6.69
C GLY A 644 5.15 16.99 -5.68
N ILE A 645 4.75 17.20 -4.44
CA ILE A 645 4.94 16.29 -3.31
C ILE A 645 3.69 15.42 -3.18
N ASN A 646 3.86 14.09 -3.23
CA ASN A 646 2.79 13.16 -2.93
C ASN A 646 3.17 12.33 -1.71
N GLU A 647 2.36 12.40 -0.66
CA GLU A 647 2.57 11.57 0.51
C GLU A 647 2.47 10.09 0.15
N MET A 648 3.42 9.33 0.64
CA MET A 648 3.45 7.87 0.60
C MET A 648 3.75 7.35 2.02
N GLN A 649 4.05 6.07 2.15
CA GLN A 649 4.37 5.44 3.43
C GLN A 649 5.60 6.10 4.08
N PHE A 650 5.44 6.57 5.31
CA PHE A 650 6.51 7.15 6.13
C PHE A 650 7.28 8.32 5.50
N GLY A 651 6.68 9.02 4.54
CA GLY A 651 7.32 10.14 3.88
C GLY A 651 6.55 10.60 2.65
N TYR A 652 7.28 11.04 1.64
CA TYR A 652 6.69 11.45 0.37
C TYR A 652 7.63 11.15 -0.80
N VAL A 653 7.06 11.13 -1.98
CA VAL A 653 7.82 11.12 -3.25
C VAL A 653 7.55 12.42 -4.01
N MET A 654 8.55 12.86 -4.76
CA MET A 654 8.42 13.99 -5.67
C MET A 654 8.18 13.48 -7.08
N ARG A 655 7.14 14.01 -7.74
CA ARG A 655 6.79 13.62 -9.11
C ARG A 655 6.60 14.87 -9.98
N PRO A 656 6.94 14.78 -11.28
CA PRO A 656 6.91 15.94 -12.17
C PRO A 656 5.49 16.46 -12.38
N THR A 657 5.37 17.79 -12.45
CA THR A 657 4.12 18.49 -12.79
C THR A 657 3.98 18.77 -14.29
N HIS A 658 4.99 18.46 -15.07
CA HIS A 658 5.04 18.63 -16.52
C HIS A 658 5.18 17.26 -17.24
N ARG A 659 5.09 17.28 -18.58
CA ARG A 659 5.06 16.07 -19.42
C ARG A 659 6.06 16.19 -20.58
N SER A 660 7.32 16.49 -20.27
CA SER A 660 8.35 16.77 -21.29
C SER A 660 9.01 15.51 -21.85
N ARG A 661 9.17 14.47 -21.01
CA ARG A 661 9.81 13.19 -21.35
C ARG A 661 8.84 12.02 -21.11
N GLU A 662 9.13 10.84 -21.67
CA GLU A 662 8.27 9.64 -21.50
C GLU A 662 8.07 9.29 -20.03
N TYR A 663 9.12 9.26 -19.22
CA TYR A 663 9.04 9.10 -17.78
C TYR A 663 8.02 10.04 -17.11
N GLU A 664 7.97 11.30 -17.54
CA GLU A 664 7.07 12.32 -16.98
C GLU A 664 5.64 12.16 -17.52
N LYS A 665 5.50 11.79 -18.82
CA LYS A 665 4.20 11.50 -19.45
C LYS A 665 3.50 10.32 -18.77
N ASP A 666 4.24 9.28 -18.40
CA ASP A 666 3.70 8.09 -17.73
C ASP A 666 3.01 8.41 -16.41
N ARG A 667 3.45 9.46 -15.70
CA ARG A 667 2.96 9.85 -14.37
C ARG A 667 1.78 10.82 -14.40
N PHE A 668 0.89 10.66 -15.38
CA PHE A 668 -0.31 11.50 -15.50
C PHE A 668 -1.38 11.18 -14.44
N GLU A 669 -1.33 10.01 -13.83
CA GLU A 669 -2.12 9.61 -12.66
C GLU A 669 -1.22 8.81 -11.73
N VAL A 670 -1.18 9.18 -10.44
CA VAL A 670 -0.27 8.61 -9.45
C VAL A 670 -0.99 8.34 -8.13
N CYS A 671 -0.40 7.48 -7.29
CA CYS A 671 -0.90 7.23 -5.95
C CYS A 671 -0.47 8.33 -4.99
N ASN A 672 -1.37 8.77 -4.12
CA ASN A 672 -1.07 9.57 -2.93
C ASN A 672 -1.81 9.00 -1.72
N HIS A 673 -1.41 9.36 -0.50
CA HIS A 673 -2.12 8.95 0.71
C HIS A 673 -3.02 10.07 1.24
N ARG A 674 -2.58 10.80 2.28
CA ARG A 674 -3.41 11.80 2.96
C ARG A 674 -3.33 13.19 2.34
N TYR A 675 -2.25 13.49 1.62
CA TYR A 675 -2.08 14.80 0.98
C TYR A 675 -1.20 14.75 -0.27
N SER A 676 -1.42 15.75 -1.12
CA SER A 676 -0.50 16.13 -2.20
C SER A 676 -0.33 17.64 -2.21
N ALA A 677 0.88 18.12 -2.50
CA ALA A 677 1.23 19.52 -2.37
C ALA A 677 2.08 20.03 -3.52
N LEU A 678 1.92 21.33 -3.82
CA LEU A 678 2.86 22.11 -4.62
C LEU A 678 3.47 23.19 -3.72
N CYS A 679 4.77 23.30 -3.73
CA CYS A 679 5.47 24.33 -2.96
C CYS A 679 6.78 24.76 -3.63
N ASP A 680 7.16 25.99 -3.39
CA ASP A 680 8.50 26.52 -3.61
C ASP A 680 9.20 26.79 -2.26
N ALA A 681 10.30 27.52 -2.26
CA ALA A 681 11.04 27.84 -1.04
C ALA A 681 10.32 28.87 -0.14
N SER A 682 9.29 29.54 -0.64
CA SER A 682 8.63 30.68 0.04
C SER A 682 7.21 30.42 0.48
N HIS A 683 6.48 29.49 -0.19
CA HIS A 683 5.08 29.20 0.10
C HIS A 683 4.62 27.91 -0.56
N GLY A 684 3.48 27.39 -0.14
CA GLY A 684 2.90 26.17 -0.72
C GLY A 684 1.42 26.02 -0.46
N ALA A 685 0.80 25.10 -1.22
CA ALA A 685 -0.58 24.72 -1.07
C ALA A 685 -0.73 23.20 -1.21
N ALA A 686 -1.74 22.64 -0.58
CA ALA A 686 -2.00 21.20 -0.59
C ALA A 686 -3.48 20.87 -0.67
N VAL A 687 -3.78 19.73 -1.31
CA VAL A 687 -5.04 19.03 -1.23
C VAL A 687 -4.86 17.83 -0.31
N LEU A 688 -5.76 17.69 0.68
CA LEU A 688 -5.79 16.60 1.64
C LEU A 688 -7.02 15.72 1.37
N ASN A 689 -6.98 14.45 1.79
CA ASN A 689 -8.12 13.54 1.63
C ASN A 689 -8.18 12.47 2.73
N ASP A 690 -9.36 11.89 2.92
CA ASP A 690 -9.63 10.84 3.90
C ASP A 690 -9.61 9.41 3.31
N CYS A 691 -9.61 9.25 1.97
CA CYS A 691 -9.69 7.91 1.34
C CYS A 691 -9.44 7.90 -0.18
N LYS A 692 -8.95 8.98 -0.78
CA LYS A 692 -8.74 9.10 -2.22
C LYS A 692 -7.26 8.96 -2.54
N TYR A 693 -6.89 7.92 -3.29
CA TYR A 693 -5.49 7.62 -3.58
C TYR A 693 -5.03 8.08 -4.97
N GLY A 694 -5.96 8.21 -5.94
CA GLY A 694 -5.63 8.69 -7.29
C GLY A 694 -5.52 10.21 -7.34
N ILE A 695 -4.44 10.72 -7.95
CA ILE A 695 -4.24 12.15 -8.18
C ILE A 695 -3.43 12.38 -9.44
N SER A 696 -3.68 13.47 -10.15
CA SER A 696 -2.78 14.02 -11.15
C SER A 696 -2.27 15.40 -10.73
N MET A 697 -1.06 15.71 -11.16
CA MET A 697 -0.49 17.04 -11.05
C MET A 697 -0.18 17.52 -12.46
N ASN A 698 -0.73 18.67 -12.82
CA ASN A 698 -0.55 19.24 -14.14
C ASN A 698 -0.19 20.72 -14.02
N GLN A 699 1.08 21.05 -14.26
CA GLN A 699 1.64 22.37 -14.01
C GLN A 699 1.37 22.83 -12.56
N ASN A 700 0.53 23.85 -12.37
CA ASN A 700 0.15 24.40 -11.07
C ASN A 700 -1.18 23.84 -10.52
N ALA A 701 -1.77 22.82 -11.14
CA ALA A 701 -3.03 22.23 -10.69
C ALA A 701 -2.83 20.87 -9.99
N LEU A 702 -3.43 20.73 -8.81
CA LEU A 702 -3.62 19.47 -8.11
C LEU A 702 -5.03 18.95 -8.46
N GLU A 703 -5.13 17.77 -9.05
CA GLU A 703 -6.40 17.21 -9.53
C GLU A 703 -6.67 15.87 -8.86
N LEU A 704 -7.41 15.89 -7.75
CA LEU A 704 -7.76 14.69 -6.98
C LEU A 704 -8.82 13.87 -7.71
N THR A 705 -8.59 12.58 -7.88
CA THR A 705 -9.54 11.65 -8.48
C THR A 705 -10.54 11.16 -7.42
N LEU A 706 -11.81 11.46 -7.63
CA LEU A 706 -12.85 11.18 -6.63
C LEU A 706 -13.52 9.83 -6.84
N LEU A 707 -13.98 9.55 -8.07
CA LEU A 707 -14.72 8.32 -8.41
C LEU A 707 -14.45 7.92 -9.86
N ARG A 708 -14.55 6.63 -10.13
CA ARG A 708 -14.66 6.09 -11.50
C ARG A 708 -15.70 4.98 -11.55
N ALA A 709 -16.10 4.58 -12.75
CA ALA A 709 -17.17 3.59 -12.97
C ALA A 709 -16.73 2.55 -14.01
N ALA A 710 -15.87 1.63 -13.63
CA ALA A 710 -15.51 0.47 -14.45
C ALA A 710 -16.69 -0.52 -14.58
N ALA A 711 -16.67 -1.35 -15.65
CA ALA A 711 -17.70 -2.35 -15.92
C ALA A 711 -17.17 -3.79 -15.96
N ALA A 712 -15.87 -3.99 -15.76
CA ALA A 712 -15.26 -5.33 -15.73
C ALA A 712 -14.00 -5.34 -14.82
N PRO A 713 -13.85 -6.40 -13.96
CA PRO A 713 -14.69 -7.59 -13.82
C PRO A 713 -16.03 -7.36 -13.05
N GLU A 714 -16.18 -6.25 -12.32
CA GLU A 714 -17.43 -5.84 -11.68
C GLU A 714 -18.25 -4.97 -12.64
N MET A 715 -19.46 -5.42 -13.02
CA MET A 715 -20.30 -4.73 -14.02
C MET A 715 -20.86 -3.38 -13.57
N ARG A 716 -20.86 -3.09 -12.28
CA ARG A 716 -21.39 -1.87 -11.67
C ARG A 716 -20.48 -1.37 -10.58
N ALA A 717 -19.18 -1.39 -10.85
CA ALA A 717 -18.19 -0.91 -9.89
C ALA A 717 -18.53 0.53 -9.46
N ASP A 718 -18.52 0.74 -8.14
CA ASP A 718 -18.77 2.02 -7.48
C ASP A 718 -20.16 2.64 -7.65
N ASN A 719 -21.15 1.98 -8.31
CA ASN A 719 -22.51 2.48 -8.41
C ASN A 719 -23.25 2.34 -7.07
N GLN A 720 -23.01 3.30 -6.17
CA GLN A 720 -23.59 3.38 -4.83
C GLN A 720 -23.43 4.80 -4.27
N VAL A 721 -23.95 5.04 -3.06
CA VAL A 721 -23.71 6.29 -2.35
C VAL A 721 -22.29 6.28 -1.74
N HIS A 722 -21.54 7.32 -2.08
CA HIS A 722 -20.19 7.57 -1.53
C HIS A 722 -20.21 8.79 -0.62
N HIS A 723 -19.53 8.69 0.51
CA HIS A 723 -19.32 9.79 1.44
C HIS A 723 -17.82 9.88 1.76
N PHE A 724 -17.22 11.02 1.52
CA PHE A 724 -15.79 11.27 1.71
C PHE A 724 -15.52 12.75 1.94
N THR A 725 -14.39 13.05 2.57
CA THR A 725 -13.93 14.42 2.81
C THR A 725 -12.58 14.65 2.17
N TYR A 726 -12.41 15.75 1.48
CA TYR A 726 -11.14 16.29 1.08
C TYR A 726 -11.04 17.75 1.54
N ALA A 727 -9.84 18.32 1.52
CA ALA A 727 -9.64 19.67 2.01
C ALA A 727 -8.54 20.38 1.22
N PHE A 728 -8.57 21.71 1.29
CA PHE A 728 -7.53 22.58 0.76
C PHE A 728 -6.89 23.36 1.91
N THR A 729 -5.56 23.52 1.86
CA THR A 729 -4.79 24.36 2.80
C THR A 729 -3.62 25.01 2.09
N ALA A 730 -3.13 26.12 2.67
CA ALA A 730 -1.97 26.83 2.16
C ALA A 730 -1.11 27.35 3.33
N TRP A 731 0.17 27.64 3.05
CA TRP A 731 1.13 28.13 4.05
C TRP A 731 2.21 29.04 3.46
N GLU A 732 2.82 29.83 4.31
CA GLU A 732 4.05 30.58 4.01
C GLU A 732 5.29 29.77 4.46
N GLY A 733 6.41 29.98 3.82
CA GLY A 733 7.65 29.27 4.07
C GLY A 733 7.76 27.96 3.30
N ASP A 734 8.81 27.21 3.59
CA ASP A 734 9.12 25.94 2.94
C ASP A 734 8.23 24.77 3.44
N PHE A 735 8.37 23.63 2.78
CA PHE A 735 7.61 22.43 3.15
C PHE A 735 8.02 21.86 4.52
N ALA A 736 9.27 22.03 4.96
CA ALA A 736 9.73 21.49 6.24
C ALA A 736 9.05 22.18 7.42
N GLY A 737 8.76 23.47 7.30
CA GLY A 737 8.08 24.26 8.33
C GLY A 737 6.56 24.14 8.37
N CYS A 738 5.90 23.60 7.34
CA CYS A 738 4.44 23.54 7.26
C CYS A 738 3.84 22.45 8.16
N ASP A 739 2.54 22.52 8.41
CA ASP A 739 1.77 21.56 9.25
C ASP A 739 0.90 20.59 8.44
N VAL A 740 1.12 20.48 7.12
CA VAL A 740 0.28 19.67 6.21
C VAL A 740 0.18 18.21 6.65
N VAL A 741 1.27 17.62 7.18
CA VAL A 741 1.29 16.24 7.68
C VAL A 741 0.30 16.08 8.83
N LYS A 742 0.33 17.00 9.81
CA LYS A 742 -0.61 17.00 10.96
C LYS A 742 -2.05 17.15 10.48
N GLN A 743 -2.30 18.11 9.58
CA GLN A 743 -3.63 18.33 9.00
C GLN A 743 -4.15 17.10 8.25
N GLY A 744 -3.27 16.37 7.56
CA GLY A 744 -3.58 15.09 6.90
C GLY A 744 -4.06 14.02 7.89
N TYR A 745 -3.38 13.87 9.03
CA TYR A 745 -3.82 12.98 10.11
C TYR A 745 -5.16 13.42 10.71
N GLU A 746 -5.31 14.70 11.03
CA GLU A 746 -6.53 15.26 11.63
C GLU A 746 -7.78 15.10 10.77
N LEU A 747 -7.64 15.17 9.43
CA LEU A 747 -8.73 14.97 8.49
C LEU A 747 -9.22 13.50 8.49
N ASN A 748 -8.30 12.55 8.73
CA ASN A 748 -8.58 11.12 8.67
C ASN A 748 -9.18 10.53 9.94
N GLU A 749 -8.91 11.12 11.12
CA GLU A 749 -9.43 10.61 12.39
C GLU A 749 -9.88 11.76 13.29
N LYS A 750 -11.09 11.68 13.79
CA LYS A 750 -11.67 12.66 14.72
C LYS A 750 -11.35 12.29 16.17
N PRO A 751 -11.25 13.27 17.10
CA PRO A 751 -11.14 12.96 18.51
C PRO A 751 -12.31 12.10 18.98
N ARG A 752 -12.02 11.14 19.86
CA ARG A 752 -13.04 10.28 20.45
C ARG A 752 -13.63 10.92 21.69
N LEU A 753 -14.94 10.79 21.83
CA LEU A 753 -15.69 11.27 22.97
C LEU A 753 -16.16 10.10 23.83
N VAL A 754 -15.80 10.10 25.12
CA VAL A 754 -16.21 9.10 26.12
C VAL A 754 -16.86 9.82 27.31
N LEU A 755 -17.98 9.31 27.79
CA LEU A 755 -18.62 9.80 29.01
C LEU A 755 -17.80 9.40 30.24
N GLY A 756 -17.46 10.37 31.06
CA GLY A 756 -16.65 10.20 32.26
C GLY A 756 -15.58 11.27 32.41
N CYS A 757 -14.84 11.22 33.48
CA CYS A 757 -13.86 12.22 33.88
C CYS A 757 -12.49 11.58 34.11
N VAL A 758 -11.44 12.23 33.62
CA VAL A 758 -10.03 11.95 33.93
C VAL A 758 -9.28 13.28 33.93
N PRO A 759 -8.28 13.50 34.82
CA PRO A 759 -7.39 14.66 34.71
C PRO A 759 -6.70 14.68 33.36
N THR A 760 -6.42 15.87 32.84
CA THR A 760 -5.71 16.03 31.56
C THR A 760 -4.38 15.30 31.60
N PHE A 761 -4.12 14.46 30.61
CA PHE A 761 -2.88 13.67 30.46
C PHE A 761 -2.39 13.56 29.03
N SER A 762 -1.11 13.20 28.91
CA SER A 762 -0.47 12.79 27.66
C SER A 762 0.38 11.55 27.94
N ILE A 763 0.36 10.54 27.06
CA ILE A 763 1.18 9.32 27.15
C ILE A 763 2.59 9.60 26.66
N ALA A 764 2.68 10.23 25.50
CA ALA A 764 3.93 10.59 24.84
C ALA A 764 3.75 11.82 23.94
N SER A 765 4.80 12.60 23.78
CA SER A 765 4.82 13.71 22.83
C SER A 765 6.18 13.85 22.17
N VAL A 766 6.19 14.36 20.95
CA VAL A 766 7.42 14.60 20.16
C VAL A 766 7.66 16.11 20.04
N LYS A 767 8.83 16.56 20.48
CA LYS A 767 9.28 17.96 20.39
C LYS A 767 10.17 18.17 19.16
N ASN A 768 9.65 17.89 17.99
CA ASN A 768 10.23 18.25 16.69
C ASN A 768 9.12 18.11 15.66
N GLY A 769 8.85 19.19 14.92
CA GLY A 769 7.74 19.26 13.97
C GLY A 769 7.87 18.34 12.75
N THR A 770 9.05 17.75 12.48
CA THR A 770 9.29 16.87 11.33
C THR A 770 9.17 15.39 11.66
N VAL A 771 9.27 15.01 12.94
CA VAL A 771 9.14 13.62 13.39
C VAL A 771 7.72 13.32 13.85
N VAL A 772 7.15 12.25 13.34
CA VAL A 772 5.80 11.76 13.66
C VAL A 772 5.90 10.52 14.51
N LEU A 773 5.19 10.49 15.63
CA LEU A 773 4.90 9.27 16.39
C LEU A 773 3.67 8.62 15.73
N ASP A 774 3.90 7.62 14.92
CA ASP A 774 2.86 6.95 14.14
C ASP A 774 2.11 5.89 14.96
N THR A 775 2.84 5.00 15.61
CA THR A 775 2.26 3.82 16.28
C THR A 775 2.74 3.72 17.73
N ILE A 776 1.81 3.41 18.65
CA ILE A 776 2.05 2.91 20.00
C ILE A 776 1.26 1.62 20.13
N LYS A 777 1.91 0.53 20.54
CA LYS A 777 1.27 -0.78 20.68
C LYS A 777 1.97 -1.67 21.71
N PRO A 778 1.31 -2.71 22.24
CA PRO A 778 2.00 -3.77 22.95
C PRO A 778 2.97 -4.54 22.04
N ALA A 779 4.08 -5.04 22.60
CA ALA A 779 5.00 -5.89 21.86
C ALA A 779 4.34 -7.22 21.42
N LEU A 780 4.68 -7.69 20.21
CA LEU A 780 4.08 -8.90 19.63
C LEU A 780 4.37 -10.17 20.46
N ASP A 781 5.52 -10.22 21.13
CA ASP A 781 5.95 -11.35 21.96
C ASP A 781 5.19 -11.45 23.31
N ARG A 782 4.20 -10.56 23.54
CA ARG A 782 3.35 -10.54 24.73
C ARG A 782 4.12 -10.38 26.05
N SER A 783 5.30 -9.77 26.00
CA SER A 783 6.16 -9.52 27.17
C SER A 783 5.63 -8.45 28.13
N GLY A 784 4.62 -7.67 27.71
CA GLY A 784 4.17 -6.46 28.43
C GLY A 784 4.91 -5.19 28.04
N ASP A 785 6.00 -5.28 27.26
CA ASP A 785 6.71 -4.13 26.71
C ASP A 785 5.83 -3.35 25.70
N LEU A 786 6.11 -2.07 25.54
CA LEU A 786 5.47 -1.22 24.49
C LEU A 786 6.40 -0.99 23.32
N ILE A 787 5.82 -0.91 22.15
CA ILE A 787 6.49 -0.52 20.91
C ILE A 787 6.01 0.86 20.49
N LEU A 788 6.96 1.76 20.22
CA LEU A 788 6.73 3.05 19.57
C LEU A 788 7.39 3.03 18.21
N ARG A 789 6.65 3.45 17.16
CA ARG A 789 7.20 3.63 15.83
C ARG A 789 7.13 5.09 15.44
N LEU A 790 8.29 5.66 15.10
CA LEU A 790 8.41 7.06 14.71
C LEU A 790 9.07 7.14 13.33
N TYR A 791 8.79 8.20 12.61
CA TYR A 791 9.47 8.48 11.35
C TYR A 791 9.66 9.98 11.13
N GLU A 792 10.73 10.36 10.43
CA GLU A 792 10.93 11.71 9.95
C GLU A 792 10.13 11.90 8.64
N SER A 793 9.28 12.94 8.55
CA SER A 793 8.25 13.07 7.52
C SER A 793 8.52 14.13 6.45
N LYS A 794 9.59 14.91 6.58
CA LYS A 794 9.84 16.15 5.82
C LYS A 794 11.13 16.16 5.01
N LYS A 795 11.85 15.02 4.96
CA LYS A 795 13.21 14.92 4.38
C LYS A 795 14.21 15.87 5.07
N ALA A 796 14.04 16.09 6.38
CA ALA A 796 14.83 17.01 7.19
C ALA A 796 15.48 16.27 8.36
N ALA A 797 16.71 15.79 8.15
CA ALA A 797 17.49 15.14 9.21
C ALA A 797 17.64 16.04 10.44
N GLY A 798 17.53 15.46 11.64
CA GLY A 798 17.63 16.23 12.88
C GLY A 798 17.39 15.44 14.14
N LYS A 799 17.49 16.12 15.28
CA LYS A 799 17.22 15.55 16.60
C LYS A 799 15.75 15.71 16.98
N ALA A 800 15.20 14.67 17.60
CA ALA A 800 13.89 14.70 18.21
C ALA A 800 13.97 14.33 19.68
N GLN A 801 13.17 15.00 20.51
CA GLN A 801 12.97 14.67 21.92
C GLN A 801 11.58 14.06 22.07
N ILE A 802 11.53 12.83 22.58
CA ILE A 802 10.30 12.11 22.87
C ILE A 802 10.10 12.15 24.39
N LEU A 803 9.11 12.91 24.83
CA LEU A 803 8.70 12.94 26.22
C LEU A 803 7.79 11.74 26.49
N LEU A 804 8.13 10.91 27.45
CA LEU A 804 7.38 9.75 27.91
C LEU A 804 6.74 10.06 29.27
N ASN A 805 5.42 9.97 29.36
CA ASN A 805 4.67 10.11 30.59
C ASN A 805 4.14 8.75 31.09
N VAL A 806 4.82 7.68 30.71
CA VAL A 806 4.64 6.33 31.25
C VAL A 806 5.88 5.93 32.04
N ASP A 807 5.72 5.07 33.04
CA ASP A 807 6.84 4.62 33.89
C ASP A 807 7.67 3.57 33.14
N ALA A 808 8.42 4.01 32.14
CA ALA A 808 9.33 3.18 31.37
C ALA A 808 10.68 3.08 32.10
N LYS A 809 11.13 1.86 32.39
CA LYS A 809 12.40 1.59 33.11
C LYS A 809 13.58 1.50 32.18
N LYS A 810 13.38 0.94 30.98
CA LYS A 810 14.39 0.77 29.94
C LYS A 810 13.81 1.04 28.58
N ALA A 811 14.66 1.46 27.69
CA ALA A 811 14.32 1.66 26.28
C ALA A 811 15.40 1.07 25.36
N TRP A 812 14.99 0.54 24.22
CA TRP A 812 15.87 0.02 23.18
C TRP A 812 15.44 0.54 21.80
N LEU A 813 16.43 0.85 20.98
CA LEU A 813 16.24 0.83 19.53
C LEU A 813 16.10 -0.63 19.10
N CYS A 814 15.15 -0.89 18.21
CA CYS A 814 14.84 -2.21 17.69
C CYS A 814 14.85 -2.19 16.15
N ASP A 815 14.99 -3.39 15.56
CA ASP A 815 14.56 -3.56 14.18
C ASP A 815 13.02 -3.45 14.04
N MET A 816 12.52 -3.48 12.82
CA MET A 816 11.07 -3.34 12.61
C MET A 816 10.27 -4.62 12.99
N LEU A 817 10.98 -5.73 13.25
CA LEU A 817 10.43 -6.97 13.82
C LEU A 817 10.42 -6.97 15.37
N GLU A 818 10.69 -5.82 16.00
CA GLU A 818 10.67 -5.58 17.45
C GLU A 818 11.81 -6.24 18.24
N ASN A 819 12.84 -6.76 17.56
CA ASN A 819 14.02 -7.33 18.21
C ASN A 819 14.92 -6.20 18.76
N LYS A 820 15.33 -6.33 20.02
CA LYS A 820 16.21 -5.35 20.71
C LYS A 820 17.60 -5.34 20.06
N GLU A 821 18.06 -4.17 19.61
CA GLU A 821 19.38 -3.98 19.00
C GLU A 821 20.31 -3.16 19.90
N GLN A 822 19.86 -2.01 20.42
CA GLN A 822 20.67 -1.10 21.22
C GLN A 822 19.86 -0.51 22.38
N GLU A 823 20.38 -0.62 23.60
CA GLU A 823 19.79 0.08 24.75
C GLU A 823 20.04 1.59 24.65
N ILE A 824 18.99 2.40 24.89
CA ILE A 824 19.03 3.86 24.87
C ILE A 824 18.64 4.43 26.23
N VAL A 825 19.22 5.58 26.58
CA VAL A 825 19.06 6.17 27.90
C VAL A 825 17.78 7.00 27.97
N ILE A 826 16.94 6.71 28.99
CA ILE A 826 15.84 7.58 29.38
C ILE A 826 16.39 8.58 30.40
N LYS A 827 16.32 9.88 30.10
CA LYS A 827 16.76 10.94 31.01
C LYS A 827 15.58 11.86 31.33
N ASP A 828 15.20 11.93 32.60
CA ASP A 828 14.09 12.76 33.09
C ASP A 828 12.79 12.52 32.27
N GLY A 829 12.47 11.24 31.97
CA GLY A 829 11.30 10.86 31.18
C GLY A 829 11.44 11.17 29.68
N MET A 830 12.61 11.52 29.18
CA MET A 830 12.84 11.86 27.78
C MET A 830 13.81 10.89 27.09
N LEU A 831 13.52 10.62 25.82
CA LEU A 831 14.46 10.02 24.88
C LEU A 831 14.93 11.09 23.90
N GLU A 832 16.22 11.15 23.63
CA GLU A 832 16.81 12.01 22.59
C GLU A 832 17.35 11.13 21.47
N LEU A 833 16.79 11.30 20.27
CA LEU A 833 17.11 10.49 19.10
C LEU A 833 17.49 11.35 17.91
N GLU A 834 18.42 10.85 17.08
CA GLU A 834 18.75 11.46 15.78
C GLU A 834 18.07 10.71 14.67
N PHE A 835 17.44 11.46 13.76
CA PHE A 835 16.77 10.92 12.58
C PHE A 835 17.47 11.39 11.31
N GLY A 836 17.75 10.46 10.40
CA GLY A 836 18.02 10.77 8.99
C GLY A 836 16.73 11.17 8.26
N ALA A 837 16.88 11.67 7.02
CA ALA A 837 15.74 11.99 6.17
C ALA A 837 14.86 10.74 5.91
N PHE A 838 13.57 10.84 6.18
CA PHE A 838 12.57 9.74 6.08
C PHE A 838 12.90 8.49 6.90
N GLN A 839 13.81 8.60 7.86
CA GLN A 839 14.19 7.45 8.68
C GLN A 839 13.04 7.02 9.58
N ILE A 840 12.80 5.71 9.62
CA ILE A 840 11.87 5.05 10.55
C ILE A 840 12.70 4.50 11.72
N GLN A 841 12.23 4.74 12.94
CA GLN A 841 12.81 4.12 14.14
C GLN A 841 11.73 3.40 14.95
N THR A 842 12.09 2.20 15.42
CA THR A 842 11.27 1.41 16.34
C THR A 842 11.91 1.44 17.71
N ILE A 843 11.14 1.84 18.72
CA ILE A 843 11.58 1.89 20.10
C ILE A 843 10.76 0.88 20.91
N ARG A 844 11.41 0.11 21.75
CA ARG A 844 10.78 -0.79 22.70
C ARG A 844 11.01 -0.28 24.11
N LEU A 845 9.93 -0.13 24.87
CA LEU A 845 9.94 0.32 26.26
C LEU A 845 9.56 -0.84 27.18
N SER A 846 10.38 -1.09 28.19
CA SER A 846 10.02 -1.99 29.29
C SER A 846 9.22 -1.21 30.34
N ILE A 847 8.01 -1.68 30.62
CA ILE A 847 7.10 -1.13 31.61
C ILE A 847 7.10 -2.08 32.81
N GLU A 848 7.24 -1.57 34.04
CA GLU A 848 6.99 -2.41 35.20
C GLU A 848 5.51 -2.80 35.25
N GLU A 849 5.23 -4.09 35.47
CA GLU A 849 3.89 -4.51 35.91
C GLU A 849 3.52 -3.72 37.16
N ALA A 850 2.38 -3.05 37.14
CA ALA A 850 1.82 -2.52 38.37
C ALA A 850 1.67 -3.71 39.32
N MET A 851 2.42 -3.73 40.41
CA MET A 851 2.28 -4.79 41.43
C MET A 851 0.81 -4.86 41.80
N ALA A 852 0.20 -6.02 41.54
CA ALA A 852 -1.20 -6.29 41.80
C ALA A 852 -1.55 -6.19 43.27
#